data_141a136ea882a054e01596b87eb21433
#
_entry.id   141a136ea882a054e01596b87eb21433
#
_cell.length_a   1.000
_cell.length_b   1.000
_cell.length_c   1.000
_cell.angle_alpha   90.00
_cell.angle_beta   90.00
_cell.angle_gamma   90.00
#
_symmetry.space_group_name_H-M   'P 1'
#
loop_
_entity.id
_entity.type
_entity.pdbx_description
1 polymer ?
#
loop_
_entity_poly.entity_id
_entity_poly.type
_entity_poly.pdbx_seq_one_letter_code
_entity_poly.pdbx_strand_id
1 'polypeptide(L)'
;VTKAAGGLRPEQRQGRPTSRRLSSSQRRKFGVVLVGLAALMMVILGHAAFSSQAFRLTALVFDTYQVMKPRDATDPPVAVIDIDEVSIGKLGQWPWSRGTVAEMVTKASGLGAAAIGFDIVFSEPDRTAPARLVEAMRRQGIAIDIGADLPDPDAQLADAVASNAVALGIALSNETTAPAPEPKAGFSFLGPDPRARLTPYSGGLSNLSALTERATAMGYFSFPPTPDNIIRTFPLVSMSGDRLYPALSIEALRIAQEEGSFILRSAGTEDGSAFTDLRVGALDVPLSADGEIWIYYSGLPNMPVISAADLFDPEKAETLAGLIQGRIMLVGTSAVGLRDIVATPVDPAMPGVKVHAEIIDQIASGVFLQRPDWIIGAERAAAVIVGLILLTVLATAAPAVSVVTGLLLAGLVASGSWLAFSRAFTLFDPLLPLFALGAVLLTALPLLLMLTHREKRFVRESFGRYLSPTLVERLSENPEGLTLGGEDRELTILFSDIRGFTGLSEKLTPTELTGLLNNFLTPMTDVLLEREATIDKYIGDAIMAFWNAPLDIAEHPQKACLAALDMVSALDRLNRESGMNLKIGIGLNSGMACVGNLGSDQRFSYSCLGDSVNLASRVEGMTKLYEVSILVTEDVRARTKGLVFAEVDRVRVVGRQAPVTLHALIGSADEAASEQTDLLAAHVAFISAWQTGDFSAARELLKDLLVLPPNRLSGTHALYRERLSELPDTAPEDWDAVFTASRK
;
A
#
# COMPACT_ATOMS: atom_id res chain seq x y z
N VAL A 1 -59.04 62.21 -12.75
CA VAL A 1 -58.04 63.16 -12.23
C VAL A 1 -56.90 62.37 -11.60
N THR A 2 -55.71 62.47 -12.27
CA THR A 2 -54.32 62.32 -11.76
C THR A 2 -53.89 60.99 -11.10
N LYS A 3 -53.16 60.19 -11.88
CA LYS A 3 -51.71 59.97 -11.91
C LYS A 3 -50.99 59.68 -10.59
N ALA A 4 -50.39 58.52 -10.47
CA ALA A 4 -49.01 58.40 -10.04
C ALA A 4 -48.46 57.06 -10.53
N ALA A 5 -47.41 57.13 -11.33
CA ALA A 5 -46.58 56.02 -11.78
C ALA A 5 -45.63 55.62 -10.65
N GLY A 6 -45.56 54.35 -10.28
CA GLY A 6 -44.59 53.76 -9.37
C GLY A 6 -43.72 52.76 -10.12
N GLY A 7 -42.46 53.13 -10.39
CA GLY A 7 -41.49 52.29 -11.06
C GLY A 7 -41.12 51.09 -10.22
N LEU A 8 -41.22 49.91 -10.78
CA LEU A 8 -40.68 48.66 -10.26
C LEU A 8 -39.16 48.65 -10.43
N ARG A 9 -38.44 48.64 -9.33
CA ARG A 9 -37.00 48.35 -9.27
C ARG A 9 -36.84 46.84 -9.55
N PRO A 10 -35.82 46.42 -10.32
CA PRO A 10 -35.54 45.02 -10.47
C PRO A 10 -34.95 44.49 -9.16
N GLU A 11 -35.57 43.50 -8.54
CA GLU A 11 -35.04 42.71 -7.44
C GLU A 11 -33.77 42.01 -7.88
N GLN A 12 -32.69 42.32 -7.19
CA GLN A 12 -31.42 41.56 -7.24
C GLN A 12 -31.71 40.14 -6.73
N ARG A 13 -31.78 39.16 -7.64
CA ARG A 13 -31.73 37.72 -7.31
C ARG A 13 -30.35 37.48 -6.68
N GLN A 14 -30.32 37.36 -5.37
CA GLN A 14 -29.19 36.81 -4.64
C GLN A 14 -28.95 35.39 -5.18
N GLY A 15 -27.80 35.19 -5.83
CA GLY A 15 -27.34 33.90 -6.31
C GLY A 15 -27.25 32.93 -5.13
N ARG A 16 -28.01 31.86 -5.17
CA ARG A 16 -27.82 30.69 -4.30
C ARG A 16 -26.36 30.22 -4.47
N PRO A 17 -25.64 29.88 -3.39
CA PRO A 17 -24.30 29.33 -3.52
C PRO A 17 -24.40 28.02 -4.30
N THR A 18 -23.82 28.01 -5.49
CA THR A 18 -23.65 26.81 -6.28
C THR A 18 -22.78 25.86 -5.48
N SER A 19 -23.36 24.78 -4.96
CA SER A 19 -22.60 23.68 -4.41
C SER A 19 -21.62 23.21 -5.49
N ARG A 20 -20.32 23.49 -5.32
CA ARG A 20 -19.26 22.96 -6.18
C ARG A 20 -19.36 21.44 -6.14
N ARG A 21 -19.96 20.83 -7.17
CA ARG A 21 -19.89 19.39 -7.35
C ARG A 21 -18.44 19.04 -7.60
N LEU A 22 -17.86 18.20 -6.73
CA LEU A 22 -16.51 17.66 -6.90
C LEU A 22 -16.39 17.00 -8.28
N SER A 23 -15.28 17.20 -8.98
CA SER A 23 -14.98 16.50 -10.23
C SER A 23 -14.93 14.96 -10.02
N SER A 24 -15.07 14.18 -11.07
CA SER A 24 -14.97 12.70 -10.99
C SER A 24 -13.65 12.24 -10.38
N SER A 25 -12.56 12.89 -10.76
CA SER A 25 -11.20 12.70 -10.22
C SER A 25 -11.16 13.00 -8.70
N GLN A 26 -11.74 14.10 -8.26
CA GLN A 26 -11.81 14.46 -6.84
C GLN A 26 -12.64 13.47 -6.02
N ARG A 27 -13.80 13.02 -6.56
CA ARG A 27 -14.63 12.00 -5.89
C ARG A 27 -13.90 10.67 -5.73
N ARG A 28 -13.13 10.25 -6.75
CA ARG A 28 -12.31 9.05 -6.71
C ARG A 28 -11.26 9.14 -5.62
N LYS A 29 -10.45 10.21 -5.61
CA LYS A 29 -9.43 10.46 -4.58
C LYS A 29 -10.03 10.47 -3.18
N PHE A 30 -11.17 11.10 -3.01
CA PHE A 30 -11.90 11.13 -1.74
C PHE A 30 -12.34 9.72 -1.29
N GLY A 31 -12.88 8.90 -2.21
CA GLY A 31 -13.26 7.52 -1.90
C GLY A 31 -12.08 6.64 -1.46
N VAL A 32 -10.94 6.75 -2.16
CA VAL A 32 -9.69 6.02 -1.81
C VAL A 32 -9.18 6.43 -0.43
N VAL A 33 -9.15 7.75 -0.15
CA VAL A 33 -8.73 8.26 1.16
C VAL A 33 -9.67 7.79 2.27
N LEU A 34 -10.97 7.83 2.04
CA LEU A 34 -11.97 7.39 3.04
C LEU A 34 -11.81 5.91 3.39
N VAL A 35 -11.63 5.04 2.40
CA VAL A 35 -11.41 3.59 2.61
C VAL A 35 -10.10 3.34 3.34
N GLY A 36 -9.03 4.04 2.97
CA GLY A 36 -7.75 3.91 3.66
C GLY A 36 -7.78 4.43 5.10
N LEU A 37 -8.50 5.52 5.38
CA LEU A 37 -8.72 6.01 6.76
C LEU A 37 -9.55 5.01 7.58
N ALA A 38 -10.57 4.40 6.98
CA ALA A 38 -11.35 3.37 7.65
C ALA A 38 -10.50 2.13 7.98
N ALA A 39 -9.63 1.71 7.06
CA ALA A 39 -8.69 0.61 7.28
C ALA A 39 -7.68 0.94 8.39
N LEU A 40 -7.09 2.14 8.37
CA LEU A 40 -6.19 2.61 9.41
C LEU A 40 -6.86 2.62 10.79
N MET A 41 -8.07 3.16 10.88
CA MET A 41 -8.86 3.17 12.11
C MET A 41 -9.20 1.76 12.59
N MET A 42 -9.55 0.85 11.67
CA MET A 42 -9.83 -0.55 12.00
C MET A 42 -8.61 -1.26 12.60
N VAL A 43 -7.40 -1.00 12.08
CA VAL A 43 -6.16 -1.58 12.63
C VAL A 43 -5.91 -1.07 14.05
N ILE A 44 -6.05 0.25 14.28
CA ILE A 44 -5.82 0.84 15.61
C ILE A 44 -6.85 0.32 16.62
N LEU A 45 -8.12 0.29 16.27
CA LEU A 45 -9.19 -0.23 17.13
C LEU A 45 -9.06 -1.74 17.33
N GLY A 46 -8.71 -2.48 16.29
CA GLY A 46 -8.46 -3.93 16.36
C GLY A 46 -7.29 -4.25 17.28
N HIS A 47 -6.20 -3.52 17.21
CA HIS A 47 -5.04 -3.67 18.11
C HIS A 47 -5.44 -3.43 19.58
N ALA A 48 -6.29 -2.44 19.84
CA ALA A 48 -6.79 -2.19 21.19
C ALA A 48 -7.76 -3.28 21.69
N ALA A 49 -8.62 -3.79 20.80
CA ALA A 49 -9.60 -4.81 21.14
C ALA A 49 -8.98 -6.21 21.33
N PHE A 50 -7.93 -6.53 20.58
CA PHE A 50 -7.23 -7.83 20.59
C PHE A 50 -5.83 -7.71 21.19
N SER A 51 -5.70 -6.97 22.29
CA SER A 51 -4.40 -6.63 22.89
C SER A 51 -3.56 -7.86 23.28
N SER A 52 -4.17 -8.95 23.75
CA SER A 52 -3.47 -10.17 24.14
C SER A 52 -2.83 -10.91 22.94
N GLN A 53 -3.54 -10.98 21.80
CA GLN A 53 -3.02 -11.57 20.58
C GLN A 53 -1.94 -10.68 19.95
N ALA A 54 -2.15 -9.37 19.95
CA ALA A 54 -1.16 -8.40 19.50
C ALA A 54 0.11 -8.52 20.32
N PHE A 55 0.01 -8.62 21.64
CA PHE A 55 1.16 -8.80 22.53
C PHE A 55 1.98 -10.05 22.18
N ARG A 56 1.35 -11.19 21.87
CA ARG A 56 2.09 -12.41 21.47
C ARG A 56 2.95 -12.18 20.21
N LEU A 57 2.41 -11.47 19.22
CA LEU A 57 3.15 -11.16 17.98
C LEU A 57 4.30 -10.19 18.26
N THR A 58 4.04 -9.15 19.03
CA THR A 58 5.06 -8.18 19.48
C THR A 58 6.17 -8.86 20.26
N ALA A 59 5.82 -9.80 21.15
CA ALA A 59 6.76 -10.58 21.93
C ALA A 59 7.72 -11.39 21.04
N LEU A 60 7.22 -12.02 19.96
CA LEU A 60 8.08 -12.72 18.98
C LEU A 60 9.12 -11.80 18.33
N VAL A 61 8.76 -10.55 18.06
CA VAL A 61 9.73 -9.56 17.52
C VAL A 61 10.82 -9.27 18.56
N PHE A 62 10.41 -9.04 19.81
CA PHE A 62 11.36 -8.75 20.89
C PHE A 62 12.24 -9.95 21.21
N ASP A 63 11.70 -11.17 21.18
CA ASP A 63 12.48 -12.41 21.31
C ASP A 63 13.52 -12.51 20.20
N THR A 64 13.11 -12.26 18.95
CA THR A 64 14.03 -12.25 17.81
C THR A 64 15.15 -11.23 17.98
N TYR A 65 14.83 -10.04 18.52
CA TYR A 65 15.84 -9.02 18.78
C TYR A 65 16.86 -9.47 19.84
N GLN A 66 16.41 -10.14 20.90
CA GLN A 66 17.32 -10.68 21.92
C GLN A 66 18.22 -11.80 21.37
N VAL A 67 17.67 -12.68 20.52
CA VAL A 67 18.47 -13.71 19.83
C VAL A 67 19.51 -13.10 18.89
N MET A 68 19.15 -12.03 18.15
CA MET A 68 20.07 -11.36 17.22
C MET A 68 21.14 -10.53 17.92
N LYS A 69 20.82 -9.96 19.06
CA LYS A 69 21.73 -9.16 19.88
C LYS A 69 21.45 -9.45 21.35
N PRO A 70 22.01 -10.55 21.90
CA PRO A 70 22.00 -10.82 23.33
C PRO A 70 22.81 -9.76 24.09
N ARG A 71 22.58 -9.64 25.39
CA ARG A 71 23.37 -8.76 26.28
C ARG A 71 24.81 -9.26 26.37
N ASP A 72 25.75 -8.35 26.27
CA ASP A 72 27.16 -8.64 26.50
C ASP A 72 27.36 -8.90 28.00
N ALA A 73 27.77 -10.11 28.37
CA ALA A 73 28.13 -10.48 29.73
C ALA A 73 29.66 -10.78 29.77
N THR A 74 30.41 -9.85 30.34
CA THR A 74 31.85 -10.02 30.56
C THR A 74 32.06 -10.09 32.06
N ASP A 75 32.56 -11.22 32.58
CA ASP A 75 32.86 -11.44 34.00
C ASP A 75 31.64 -11.18 34.93
N PRO A 76 30.56 -12.00 34.85
CA PRO A 76 29.36 -11.80 35.66
C PRO A 76 29.67 -11.92 37.17
N PRO A 77 29.07 -11.05 38.02
CA PRO A 77 29.23 -11.10 39.48
C PRO A 77 28.46 -12.24 40.14
N VAL A 78 27.96 -13.16 39.35
CA VAL A 78 27.18 -14.32 39.78
C VAL A 78 27.68 -15.59 39.11
N ALA A 79 27.60 -16.72 39.82
CA ALA A 79 27.86 -18.04 39.27
C ALA A 79 26.82 -19.03 39.82
N VAL A 80 26.64 -20.15 39.13
CA VAL A 80 25.64 -21.18 39.51
C VAL A 80 26.42 -22.39 40.05
N ILE A 81 26.05 -22.82 41.26
CA ILE A 81 26.40 -24.15 41.79
C ILE A 81 25.28 -25.09 41.36
N ASP A 82 25.60 -25.95 40.40
CA ASP A 82 24.61 -26.82 39.74
C ASP A 82 24.63 -28.22 40.35
N ILE A 83 23.46 -28.65 40.83
CA ILE A 83 23.18 -30.02 41.20
C ILE A 83 22.90 -30.80 39.93
N ASP A 84 23.98 -31.15 39.24
CA ASP A 84 24.01 -31.82 37.93
C ASP A 84 24.09 -33.35 38.07
N GLU A 85 24.11 -34.07 36.96
CA GLU A 85 24.25 -35.54 36.92
C GLU A 85 25.58 -36.02 37.53
N VAL A 86 26.64 -35.21 37.38
CA VAL A 86 27.97 -35.53 37.96
C VAL A 86 27.88 -35.48 39.47
N SER A 87 27.20 -34.47 40.01
CA SER A 87 26.99 -34.29 41.43
C SER A 87 26.14 -35.43 42.02
N ILE A 88 25.08 -35.84 41.33
CA ILE A 88 24.24 -36.98 41.74
C ILE A 88 25.06 -38.30 41.73
N GLY A 89 25.89 -38.49 40.69
CA GLY A 89 26.75 -39.67 40.57
C GLY A 89 27.81 -39.80 41.68
N LYS A 90 28.37 -38.66 42.15
CA LYS A 90 29.41 -38.64 43.19
C LYS A 90 28.89 -38.58 44.63
N LEU A 91 27.86 -37.74 44.84
CA LEU A 91 27.37 -37.45 46.22
C LEU A 91 26.09 -38.23 46.58
N GLY A 92 25.53 -38.98 45.61
CA GLY A 92 24.28 -39.73 45.77
C GLY A 92 23.06 -38.99 45.30
N GLN A 93 21.91 -39.67 45.36
CA GLN A 93 20.64 -39.13 44.86
C GLN A 93 20.18 -37.91 45.68
N TRP A 94 19.74 -36.87 44.99
CA TRP A 94 19.11 -35.71 45.60
C TRP A 94 17.69 -36.07 46.12
N PRO A 95 17.20 -35.51 47.27
CA PRO A 95 17.88 -34.50 48.12
C PRO A 95 18.94 -35.11 49.01
N TRP A 96 20.13 -34.49 49.05
CA TRP A 96 21.21 -34.89 49.95
C TRP A 96 20.89 -34.59 51.39
N SER A 97 21.69 -35.19 52.30
CA SER A 97 21.67 -34.82 53.72
C SER A 97 21.89 -33.32 53.89
N ARG A 98 21.15 -32.72 54.80
CA ARG A 98 21.32 -31.31 55.18
C ARG A 98 22.74 -31.01 55.69
N GLY A 99 23.41 -32.02 56.23
CA GLY A 99 24.84 -31.91 56.59
C GLY A 99 25.74 -31.70 55.36
N THR A 100 25.48 -32.40 54.24
CA THR A 100 26.18 -32.22 52.98
C THR A 100 25.93 -30.82 52.41
N VAL A 101 24.69 -30.33 52.48
CA VAL A 101 24.32 -28.97 52.06
C VAL A 101 24.99 -27.92 52.95
N ALA A 102 25.08 -28.15 54.26
CA ALA A 102 25.81 -27.28 55.21
C ALA A 102 27.30 -27.20 54.91
N GLU A 103 27.90 -28.33 54.54
CA GLU A 103 29.31 -28.37 54.12
C GLU A 103 29.53 -27.62 52.81
N MET A 104 28.60 -27.77 51.84
CA MET A 104 28.65 -27.01 50.59
C MET A 104 28.59 -25.49 50.83
N VAL A 105 27.70 -25.01 51.70
CA VAL A 105 27.59 -23.60 52.12
C VAL A 105 28.96 -23.14 52.73
N THR A 106 29.47 -23.90 53.68
CA THR A 106 30.72 -23.57 54.39
C THR A 106 31.92 -23.51 53.44
N LYS A 107 32.01 -24.45 52.49
CA LYS A 107 33.09 -24.47 51.48
C LYS A 107 32.97 -23.29 50.49
N ALA A 108 31.78 -23.03 49.96
CA ALA A 108 31.58 -21.89 49.05
C ALA A 108 31.89 -20.56 49.74
N SER A 109 31.42 -20.36 50.99
CA SER A 109 31.73 -19.16 51.76
C SER A 109 33.22 -19.10 52.13
N GLY A 110 33.85 -20.23 52.45
CA GLY A 110 35.31 -20.31 52.71
C GLY A 110 36.15 -19.97 51.47
N LEU A 111 35.67 -20.16 50.28
CA LEU A 111 36.26 -19.74 49.01
C LEU A 111 35.94 -18.28 48.64
N GLY A 112 35.27 -17.55 49.52
CA GLY A 112 35.00 -16.13 49.37
C GLY A 112 33.73 -15.77 48.57
N ALA A 113 32.71 -16.62 48.55
CA ALA A 113 31.41 -16.26 48.01
C ALA A 113 30.87 -15.01 48.74
N ALA A 114 30.42 -14.00 47.97
CA ALA A 114 29.84 -12.78 48.52
C ALA A 114 28.44 -13.03 49.13
N ALA A 115 27.68 -13.92 48.52
CA ALA A 115 26.39 -14.42 49.02
C ALA A 115 26.08 -15.77 48.38
N ILE A 116 25.19 -16.54 49.03
CA ILE A 116 24.68 -17.83 48.51
C ILE A 116 23.16 -17.78 48.49
N GLY A 117 22.54 -17.93 47.30
CA GLY A 117 21.10 -18.03 47.17
C GLY A 117 20.65 -19.44 46.80
N PHE A 118 19.65 -19.98 47.48
CA PHE A 118 19.10 -21.29 47.18
C PHE A 118 17.80 -21.17 46.36
N ASP A 119 17.81 -21.64 45.13
CA ASP A 119 16.63 -21.85 44.30
C ASP A 119 15.97 -23.22 44.65
N ILE A 120 15.82 -23.46 45.94
CA ILE A 120 15.36 -24.72 46.53
C ILE A 120 14.64 -24.42 47.86
N VAL A 121 13.57 -25.16 48.16
CA VAL A 121 12.89 -25.09 49.44
C VAL A 121 13.13 -26.36 50.26
N PHE A 122 13.60 -26.17 51.48
CA PHE A 122 13.80 -27.25 52.47
C PHE A 122 12.59 -27.38 53.36
N SER A 123 11.45 -27.83 52.86
CA SER A 123 10.18 -27.86 53.56
C SER A 123 10.00 -29.04 54.51
N GLU A 124 10.75 -30.12 54.30
CA GLU A 124 10.67 -31.33 55.11
C GLU A 124 11.97 -31.59 55.89
N PRO A 125 11.90 -32.14 57.11
CA PRO A 125 13.05 -32.57 57.85
C PRO A 125 13.88 -33.61 57.10
N ASP A 126 15.18 -33.61 57.33
CA ASP A 126 16.16 -34.50 56.67
C ASP A 126 15.74 -35.97 56.87
N ARG A 127 15.51 -36.68 55.78
CA ARG A 127 15.14 -38.10 55.77
C ARG A 127 16.29 -39.02 56.23
N THR A 128 17.52 -38.56 56.09
CA THR A 128 18.73 -39.28 56.43
C THR A 128 19.24 -38.98 57.85
N ALA A 129 18.53 -38.12 58.61
CA ALA A 129 18.88 -37.78 59.96
C ALA A 129 18.93 -39.05 60.85
N PRO A 130 20.06 -39.27 61.55
CA PRO A 130 20.26 -40.50 62.38
C PRO A 130 19.13 -40.73 63.37
N ALA A 131 18.60 -39.69 63.98
CA ALA A 131 17.45 -39.78 64.90
C ALA A 131 16.19 -40.36 64.26
N ARG A 132 15.94 -39.98 62.97
CA ARG A 132 14.79 -40.51 62.21
C ARG A 132 14.97 -41.96 61.77
N LEU A 133 16.21 -42.31 61.39
CA LEU A 133 16.56 -43.70 61.06
C LEU A 133 16.34 -44.62 62.28
N VAL A 134 16.82 -44.19 63.46
CA VAL A 134 16.58 -44.90 64.73
C VAL A 134 15.06 -45.03 65.01
N GLU A 135 14.30 -43.99 64.84
CA GLU A 135 12.88 -43.99 65.03
C GLU A 135 12.13 -44.94 64.04
N ALA A 136 12.58 -44.92 62.76
CA ALA A 136 12.02 -45.84 61.75
C ALA A 136 12.34 -47.34 62.11
N MET A 137 13.55 -47.62 62.54
CA MET A 137 13.97 -48.95 62.98
C MET A 137 13.23 -49.39 64.21
N ARG A 138 12.99 -48.53 65.23
CA ARG A 138 12.19 -48.79 66.40
C ARG A 138 10.75 -49.14 66.01
N ARG A 139 10.17 -48.44 65.05
CA ARG A 139 8.82 -48.74 64.50
C ARG A 139 8.74 -50.13 63.84
N GLN A 140 9.86 -50.62 63.33
CA GLN A 140 9.96 -52.01 62.79
C GLN A 140 10.31 -53.06 63.85
N GLY A 141 10.37 -52.67 65.12
CA GLY A 141 10.67 -53.60 66.25
C GLY A 141 12.18 -53.87 66.44
N ILE A 142 13.04 -53.13 65.79
CA ILE A 142 14.50 -53.24 65.90
C ILE A 142 14.95 -52.32 67.03
N ALA A 143 15.41 -52.88 68.13
CA ALA A 143 16.00 -52.10 69.23
C ALA A 143 17.46 -51.69 68.86
N ILE A 144 17.71 -50.42 68.72
CA ILE A 144 19.03 -49.89 68.56
C ILE A 144 19.32 -48.98 69.74
N ASP A 145 20.37 -49.26 70.45
CA ASP A 145 20.90 -48.41 71.49
C ASP A 145 22.04 -47.55 70.94
N ILE A 146 21.71 -46.35 70.54
CA ILE A 146 22.64 -45.35 70.07
C ILE A 146 22.58 -44.24 71.13
N GLY A 147 23.78 -43.73 71.53
CA GLY A 147 23.89 -42.66 72.53
C GLY A 147 23.00 -41.45 72.20
N ALA A 148 22.69 -40.67 73.24
CA ALA A 148 21.72 -39.56 73.14
C ALA A 148 22.18 -38.39 72.28
N ASP A 149 23.43 -38.37 71.81
CA ASP A 149 24.05 -37.24 71.11
C ASP A 149 24.21 -37.54 69.61
N LEU A 150 23.06 -37.70 68.94
CA LEU A 150 23.05 -37.89 67.46
C LEU A 150 23.12 -36.59 66.74
N PRO A 151 23.98 -36.47 65.71
CA PRO A 151 24.07 -35.26 64.92
C PRO A 151 22.71 -34.96 64.26
N ASP A 152 22.29 -33.71 64.35
CA ASP A 152 21.09 -33.20 63.66
C ASP A 152 21.53 -32.43 62.40
N PRO A 153 21.36 -33.01 61.22
CA PRO A 153 21.72 -32.37 59.96
C PRO A 153 20.94 -31.08 59.67
N ASP A 154 19.65 -31.00 60.10
CA ASP A 154 18.84 -29.78 59.92
C ASP A 154 19.40 -28.63 60.78
N ALA A 155 19.87 -28.93 62.04
CA ALA A 155 20.53 -27.95 62.86
C ALA A 155 21.91 -27.54 62.31
N GLN A 156 22.67 -28.47 61.71
CA GLN A 156 23.94 -28.15 61.05
C GLN A 156 23.73 -27.16 59.85
N LEU A 157 22.70 -27.38 59.02
CA LEU A 157 22.38 -26.47 57.96
C LEU A 157 21.91 -25.11 58.51
N ALA A 158 21.10 -25.08 59.54
CA ALA A 158 20.64 -23.86 60.18
C ALA A 158 21.82 -23.03 60.75
N ASP A 159 22.82 -23.69 61.33
CA ASP A 159 24.07 -23.03 61.80
C ASP A 159 24.89 -22.49 60.65
N ALA A 160 25.01 -23.24 59.56
CA ALA A 160 25.73 -22.80 58.37
C ALA A 160 25.04 -21.58 57.72
N VAL A 161 23.70 -21.59 57.62
CA VAL A 161 22.88 -20.48 57.12
C VAL A 161 23.00 -19.23 58.00
N ALA A 162 23.01 -19.42 59.34
CA ALA A 162 23.14 -18.29 60.27
C ALA A 162 24.49 -17.64 60.26
N SER A 163 25.56 -18.42 59.97
CA SER A 163 26.95 -17.97 60.05
C SER A 163 27.48 -17.40 58.74
N ASN A 164 26.71 -17.50 57.63
CA ASN A 164 27.13 -17.08 56.30
C ASN A 164 26.05 -16.20 55.62
N ALA A 165 26.41 -15.45 54.58
CA ALA A 165 25.49 -14.65 53.80
C ALA A 165 24.62 -15.56 52.91
N VAL A 166 23.56 -16.13 53.43
CA VAL A 166 22.69 -17.07 52.74
C VAL A 166 21.29 -16.54 52.61
N ALA A 167 20.75 -16.53 51.37
CA ALA A 167 19.33 -16.28 51.06
C ALA A 167 18.66 -17.62 50.79
N LEU A 168 17.68 -17.95 51.60
CA LEU A 168 16.84 -19.16 51.38
C LEU A 168 15.71 -18.87 50.37
N GLY A 169 15.49 -19.81 49.46
CA GLY A 169 14.40 -19.74 48.51
C GLY A 169 13.05 -20.04 49.17
N ILE A 170 12.01 -19.35 48.73
CA ILE A 170 10.63 -19.64 49.05
C ILE A 170 9.79 -19.75 47.76
N ALA A 171 8.82 -20.66 47.71
CA ALA A 171 7.96 -20.75 46.54
C ALA A 171 6.60 -20.12 46.88
N LEU A 172 6.28 -18.97 46.27
CA LEU A 172 4.94 -18.38 46.37
C LEU A 172 4.01 -19.08 45.38
N SER A 173 2.77 -19.37 45.81
CA SER A 173 1.82 -20.14 45.01
C SER A 173 0.38 -19.76 45.33
N ASN A 174 -0.48 -19.91 44.30
CA ASN A 174 -1.92 -19.80 44.42
C ASN A 174 -2.60 -21.18 44.66
N GLU A 175 -1.83 -22.25 44.62
CA GLU A 175 -2.32 -23.62 44.85
C GLU A 175 -2.35 -24.01 46.36
N THR A 176 -1.72 -23.24 47.22
CA THR A 176 -1.69 -23.44 48.65
C THR A 176 -2.24 -22.23 49.38
N THR A 177 -2.93 -22.51 50.52
CA THR A 177 -3.39 -21.50 51.47
C THR A 177 -2.50 -21.42 52.72
N ALA A 178 -1.42 -22.21 52.76
CA ALA A 178 -0.44 -22.09 53.83
C ALA A 178 0.18 -20.70 53.80
N PRO A 179 0.22 -19.97 54.91
CA PRO A 179 0.77 -18.63 54.92
C PRO A 179 2.26 -18.68 54.57
N ALA A 180 2.68 -17.78 53.68
CA ALA A 180 4.09 -17.60 53.42
C ALA A 180 4.82 -17.11 54.68
N PRO A 181 6.13 -17.47 54.86
CA PRO A 181 6.92 -17.08 56.03
C PRO A 181 7.05 -15.56 56.16
N GLU A 182 7.41 -15.06 57.33
CA GLU A 182 7.69 -13.63 57.48
C GLU A 182 8.91 -13.21 56.65
N PRO A 183 8.81 -12.16 55.80
CA PRO A 183 9.92 -11.67 55.03
C PRO A 183 11.02 -11.16 55.98
N LYS A 184 12.27 -11.31 55.57
CA LYS A 184 13.46 -10.87 56.37
C LYS A 184 13.89 -9.46 55.99
N ALA A 185 13.61 -9.02 54.74
CA ALA A 185 13.94 -7.71 54.26
C ALA A 185 12.83 -6.70 54.48
N GLY A 186 13.16 -5.48 54.85
CA GLY A 186 12.24 -4.36 54.92
C GLY A 186 12.13 -3.63 53.56
N PHE A 187 10.96 -3.01 53.34
CA PHE A 187 10.72 -2.13 52.19
C PHE A 187 10.37 -0.72 52.65
N SER A 188 11.05 0.26 52.12
CA SER A 188 10.73 1.68 52.27
C SER A 188 10.13 2.22 51.00
N PHE A 189 9.06 3.04 51.09
CA PHE A 189 8.39 3.61 49.93
C PHE A 189 8.77 5.08 49.76
N LEU A 190 9.09 5.47 48.54
CA LEU A 190 9.25 6.85 48.13
C LEU A 190 8.24 7.18 47.04
N GLY A 191 7.14 7.84 47.41
CA GLY A 191 6.00 8.12 46.57
C GLY A 191 4.71 7.46 47.09
N PRO A 192 3.59 7.48 46.33
CA PRO A 192 2.36 6.84 46.71
C PRO A 192 2.48 5.32 46.68
N ASP A 193 1.74 4.62 47.53
CA ASP A 193 1.81 3.15 47.69
C ASP A 193 1.39 2.41 46.39
N PRO A 194 2.29 1.65 45.73
CA PRO A 194 2.01 0.97 44.48
C PRO A 194 1.55 -0.48 44.67
N ARG A 195 1.37 -0.98 45.91
CA ARG A 195 1.07 -2.38 46.18
C ARG A 195 -0.18 -2.92 45.49
N ALA A 196 -1.15 -2.05 45.18
CA ALA A 196 -2.34 -2.43 44.43
C ALA A 196 -2.05 -2.95 42.98
N ARG A 197 -0.86 -2.69 42.47
CA ARG A 197 -0.42 -3.17 41.14
C ARG A 197 0.20 -4.59 41.20
N LEU A 198 0.62 -5.03 42.38
CA LEU A 198 1.24 -6.34 42.52
C LEU A 198 0.18 -7.45 42.47
N THR A 199 0.50 -8.52 41.74
CA THR A 199 -0.34 -9.75 41.77
C THR A 199 -0.12 -10.46 43.08
N PRO A 200 -1.17 -10.63 43.96
CA PRO A 200 -1.03 -11.29 45.21
C PRO A 200 -1.02 -12.81 45.03
N TYR A 201 -0.17 -13.50 45.78
CA TYR A 201 -0.22 -14.94 45.94
C TYR A 201 -1.05 -15.32 47.18
N SER A 202 -1.77 -16.46 47.10
CA SER A 202 -2.63 -16.94 48.19
C SER A 202 -1.85 -17.49 49.40
N GLY A 203 -0.61 -17.96 49.12
CA GLY A 203 0.26 -18.54 50.14
C GLY A 203 1.64 -18.88 49.59
N GLY A 204 2.38 -19.71 50.28
CA GLY A 204 3.70 -20.14 49.85
C GLY A 204 4.21 -21.38 50.59
N LEU A 205 5.14 -22.07 49.93
CA LEU A 205 5.90 -23.16 50.55
C LEU A 205 7.15 -22.58 51.19
N SER A 206 7.30 -22.84 52.51
CA SER A 206 8.40 -22.36 53.34
C SER A 206 9.40 -23.44 53.65
N ASN A 207 10.61 -23.03 54.02
CA ASN A 207 11.61 -23.88 54.64
C ASN A 207 11.16 -24.29 56.05
N LEU A 208 11.87 -25.27 56.64
CA LEU A 208 11.71 -25.64 58.04
C LEU A 208 11.86 -24.41 58.95
N SER A 209 11.08 -24.39 60.06
CA SER A 209 11.11 -23.29 61.04
C SER A 209 12.53 -23.03 61.56
N ALA A 210 13.29 -24.10 61.83
CA ALA A 210 14.70 -23.99 62.30
C ALA A 210 15.61 -23.25 61.29
N LEU A 211 15.41 -23.44 59.98
CA LEU A 211 16.12 -22.74 58.93
C LEU A 211 15.63 -21.31 58.76
N THR A 212 14.28 -21.16 58.71
CA THR A 212 13.63 -19.86 58.51
C THR A 212 13.94 -18.88 59.65
N GLU A 213 13.95 -19.31 60.87
CA GLU A 213 14.25 -18.49 62.07
C GLU A 213 15.68 -17.97 62.04
N ARG A 214 16.66 -18.78 61.59
CA ARG A 214 18.06 -18.47 61.55
C ARG A 214 18.54 -17.78 60.27
N ALA A 215 17.77 -17.88 59.19
CA ALA A 215 18.09 -17.21 57.93
C ALA A 215 18.07 -15.70 58.08
N THR A 216 19.09 -15.04 57.51
CA THR A 216 19.22 -13.59 57.44
C THR A 216 18.47 -13.04 56.24
N ALA A 217 18.20 -13.86 55.22
CA ALA A 217 17.60 -13.50 53.96
C ALA A 217 16.68 -14.61 53.41
N MET A 218 15.58 -14.22 52.82
CA MET A 218 14.66 -15.11 52.09
C MET A 218 14.11 -14.40 50.88
N GLY A 219 14.17 -15.04 49.71
CA GLY A 219 13.65 -14.52 48.47
C GLY A 219 12.80 -15.53 47.73
N TYR A 220 11.75 -15.06 47.05
CA TYR A 220 10.95 -15.96 46.25
C TYR A 220 11.55 -16.19 44.87
N PHE A 221 11.33 -17.39 44.31
CA PHE A 221 11.84 -17.79 43.01
C PHE A 221 10.74 -18.24 42.03
N SER A 222 9.47 -18.29 42.46
CA SER A 222 8.36 -18.77 41.63
C SER A 222 8.14 -17.89 40.41
N PHE A 223 8.12 -18.48 39.23
CA PHE A 223 7.80 -17.78 37.99
C PHE A 223 6.29 -17.57 37.84
N PRO A 224 5.85 -16.34 37.49
CA PRO A 224 4.44 -16.11 37.21
C PRO A 224 4.03 -16.86 35.92
N PRO A 225 2.78 -17.36 35.84
CA PRO A 225 2.28 -17.97 34.63
C PRO A 225 2.19 -16.90 33.50
N THR A 226 2.83 -17.17 32.39
CA THR A 226 2.75 -16.32 31.19
C THR A 226 1.86 -16.96 30.12
N PRO A 227 1.21 -16.19 29.24
CA PRO A 227 0.26 -16.72 28.25
C PRO A 227 0.84 -17.75 27.26
N ASP A 228 2.16 -17.75 27.06
CA ASP A 228 2.89 -18.65 26.16
C ASP A 228 4.01 -19.44 26.88
N ASN A 229 4.06 -19.36 28.21
CA ASN A 229 5.06 -19.98 29.06
C ASN A 229 6.51 -19.54 28.79
N ILE A 230 6.72 -18.39 28.13
CA ILE A 230 8.05 -17.84 27.89
C ILE A 230 8.31 -16.70 28.91
N ILE A 231 9.40 -16.80 29.64
CA ILE A 231 9.77 -15.82 30.67
C ILE A 231 10.56 -14.67 30.01
N ARG A 232 9.92 -13.51 29.88
CA ARG A 232 10.49 -12.27 29.34
C ARG A 232 10.61 -11.18 30.38
N THR A 233 9.69 -11.20 31.36
CA THR A 233 9.66 -10.29 32.50
C THR A 233 9.65 -11.10 33.78
N PHE A 234 10.10 -10.50 34.86
CA PHE A 234 10.04 -11.09 36.19
C PHE A 234 9.72 -10.02 37.23
N PRO A 235 8.73 -10.22 38.10
CA PRO A 235 8.46 -9.30 39.19
C PRO A 235 9.58 -9.37 40.21
N LEU A 236 10.23 -8.24 40.52
CA LEU A 236 11.29 -8.21 41.52
C LEU A 236 10.74 -8.18 42.95
N VAL A 237 9.50 -7.74 43.09
CA VAL A 237 8.76 -7.74 44.36
C VAL A 237 7.39 -8.38 44.12
N SER A 238 6.98 -9.23 45.01
CA SER A 238 5.65 -9.84 44.99
C SER A 238 4.96 -9.73 46.36
N MET A 239 3.72 -10.14 46.45
CA MET A 239 2.92 -9.99 47.65
C MET A 239 2.20 -11.28 48.02
N SER A 240 2.14 -11.61 49.32
CA SER A 240 1.21 -12.63 49.89
C SER A 240 0.56 -12.08 51.15
N GLY A 241 -0.76 -11.98 51.15
CA GLY A 241 -1.47 -11.17 52.14
C GLY A 241 -1.08 -9.70 52.03
N ASP A 242 -0.73 -9.05 53.14
CA ASP A 242 -0.26 -7.67 53.18
C ASP A 242 1.28 -7.55 53.17
N ARG A 243 2.00 -8.65 52.99
CA ARG A 243 3.45 -8.71 53.10
C ARG A 243 4.10 -8.74 51.72
N LEU A 244 5.21 -7.98 51.61
CA LEU A 244 6.04 -7.93 50.41
C LEU A 244 7.20 -8.91 50.51
N TYR A 245 7.49 -9.59 49.41
CA TYR A 245 8.58 -10.54 49.27
C TYR A 245 9.49 -10.14 48.15
N PRO A 246 10.82 -10.02 48.42
CA PRO A 246 11.77 -9.78 47.36
C PRO A 246 12.00 -11.06 46.55
N ALA A 247 12.31 -10.92 45.26
CA ALA A 247 12.81 -12.00 44.45
C ALA A 247 14.16 -12.52 45.01
N LEU A 248 14.46 -13.81 44.79
CA LEU A 248 15.74 -14.42 45.22
C LEU A 248 16.95 -13.69 44.66
N SER A 249 16.87 -13.24 43.42
CA SER A 249 17.93 -12.49 42.75
C SER A 249 18.26 -11.18 43.46
N ILE A 250 17.27 -10.36 43.80
CA ILE A 250 17.51 -9.07 44.47
C ILE A 250 17.87 -9.26 45.96
N GLU A 251 17.36 -10.31 46.60
CA GLU A 251 17.69 -10.63 47.98
C GLU A 251 19.14 -11.09 48.12
N ALA A 252 19.63 -11.91 47.17
CA ALA A 252 21.02 -12.29 47.10
C ALA A 252 21.93 -11.06 46.84
N LEU A 253 21.51 -10.14 45.98
CA LEU A 253 22.20 -8.86 45.74
C LEU A 253 22.23 -7.97 46.98
N ARG A 254 21.11 -7.92 47.75
CA ARG A 254 21.04 -7.12 48.97
C ARG A 254 22.03 -7.58 50.02
N ILE A 255 22.04 -8.90 50.31
CA ILE A 255 22.98 -9.44 51.33
C ILE A 255 24.43 -9.41 50.88
N ALA A 256 24.70 -9.54 49.57
CA ALA A 256 26.07 -9.40 49.03
C ALA A 256 26.61 -7.97 49.19
N GLN A 257 25.74 -6.97 49.30
CA GLN A 257 26.09 -5.57 49.58
C GLN A 257 25.97 -5.20 51.07
N GLU A 258 25.64 -6.17 51.95
CA GLU A 258 25.46 -5.97 53.38
C GLU A 258 24.34 -4.96 53.73
N GLU A 259 23.34 -4.83 52.84
CA GLU A 259 22.25 -3.86 53.00
C GLU A 259 21.05 -4.43 53.80
N GLY A 260 20.35 -3.56 54.53
CA GLY A 260 19.25 -3.95 55.43
C GLY A 260 17.85 -3.97 54.78
N SER A 261 17.65 -3.16 53.74
CA SER A 261 16.28 -2.93 53.15
C SER A 261 16.33 -2.50 51.70
N PHE A 262 15.16 -2.55 51.07
CA PHE A 262 14.94 -2.05 49.74
C PHE A 262 14.22 -0.69 49.77
N ILE A 263 14.44 0.17 48.74
CA ILE A 263 13.69 1.40 48.53
C ILE A 263 12.90 1.24 47.24
N LEU A 264 11.58 1.23 47.36
CA LEU A 264 10.65 1.22 46.22
C LEU A 264 10.24 2.64 45.89
N ARG A 265 10.46 3.05 44.64
CA ARG A 265 9.97 4.34 44.16
C ARG A 265 8.74 4.15 43.29
N SER A 266 7.82 5.09 43.41
CA SER A 266 6.54 5.09 42.68
C SER A 266 6.11 6.49 42.31
N ALA A 267 5.35 6.60 41.24
CA ALA A 267 4.73 7.84 40.78
C ALA A 267 3.21 7.71 40.80
N GLY A 268 2.53 8.84 41.04
CA GLY A 268 1.08 8.91 40.88
C GLY A 268 0.71 8.86 39.39
N THR A 269 -0.31 8.11 39.05
CA THR A 269 -0.90 8.01 37.72
C THR A 269 -2.39 8.35 37.80
N GLU A 270 -3.06 8.56 36.65
CA GLU A 270 -4.52 8.79 36.60
C GLU A 270 -5.30 7.61 37.22
N ASP A 271 -4.77 6.39 37.11
CA ASP A 271 -5.36 5.15 37.60
C ASP A 271 -4.83 4.71 39.00
N GLY A 272 -4.15 5.61 39.73
CA GLY A 272 -3.59 5.31 41.05
C GLY A 272 -2.09 5.56 41.15
N SER A 273 -1.30 4.53 41.44
CA SER A 273 0.16 4.59 41.55
C SER A 273 0.83 3.50 40.69
N ALA A 274 2.03 3.77 40.20
CA ALA A 274 2.83 2.83 39.42
C ALA A 274 4.25 2.78 39.98
N PHE A 275 4.87 1.61 39.90
CA PHE A 275 6.31 1.47 40.19
C PHE A 275 7.12 2.25 39.15
N THR A 276 8.25 2.81 39.57
CA THR A 276 9.22 3.44 38.68
C THR A 276 10.56 2.74 38.77
N ASP A 277 11.05 2.50 39.96
CA ASP A 277 12.32 1.82 40.19
C ASP A 277 12.41 1.22 41.59
N LEU A 278 13.31 0.29 41.73
CA LEU A 278 13.71 -0.36 42.97
C LEU A 278 15.18 -0.07 43.21
N ARG A 279 15.54 0.36 44.42
CA ARG A 279 16.94 0.51 44.86
C ARG A 279 17.33 -0.65 45.72
N VAL A 280 18.43 -1.30 45.33
CA VAL A 280 19.09 -2.38 46.08
C VAL A 280 20.52 -1.95 46.37
N GLY A 281 20.76 -1.48 47.59
CA GLY A 281 22.06 -0.92 47.96
C GLY A 281 22.45 0.27 47.07
N ALA A 282 23.55 0.12 46.35
CA ALA A 282 24.04 1.15 45.43
C ALA A 282 23.36 1.13 44.03
N LEU A 283 22.55 0.11 43.75
CA LEU A 283 22.00 -0.14 42.41
C LEU A 283 20.54 0.32 42.29
N ASP A 284 20.28 1.14 41.29
CA ASP A 284 18.92 1.55 40.93
C ASP A 284 18.43 0.69 39.75
N VAL A 285 17.33 -0.01 39.92
CA VAL A 285 16.74 -0.95 38.95
C VAL A 285 15.41 -0.39 38.43
N PRO A 286 15.31 0.02 37.15
CA PRO A 286 14.05 0.49 36.60
C PRO A 286 13.03 -0.64 36.50
N LEU A 287 11.80 -0.34 36.89
CA LEU A 287 10.68 -1.30 36.89
C LEU A 287 9.61 -0.86 35.90
N SER A 288 8.84 -1.83 35.43
CA SER A 288 7.54 -1.55 34.80
C SER A 288 6.55 -0.99 35.83
N ALA A 289 5.43 -0.44 35.37
CA ALA A 289 4.34 0.04 36.22
C ALA A 289 3.84 -1.02 37.23
N ASP A 290 3.99 -2.30 36.91
CA ASP A 290 3.52 -3.45 37.69
C ASP A 290 4.64 -4.10 38.52
N GLY A 291 5.81 -3.45 38.64
CA GLY A 291 6.90 -3.92 39.48
C GLY A 291 7.79 -5.01 38.85
N GLU A 292 7.75 -5.18 37.54
CA GLU A 292 8.52 -6.17 36.80
C GLU A 292 9.76 -5.58 36.13
N ILE A 293 10.80 -6.40 35.98
CA ILE A 293 11.96 -6.12 35.11
C ILE A 293 11.80 -6.87 33.79
N TRP A 294 12.11 -6.21 32.66
CA TRP A 294 12.36 -6.91 31.41
C TRP A 294 13.71 -7.56 31.42
N ILE A 295 13.76 -8.90 31.28
CA ILE A 295 15.01 -9.63 31.29
C ILE A 295 15.69 -9.50 29.93
N TYR A 296 16.90 -8.97 29.93
CA TYR A 296 17.79 -8.93 28.77
C TYR A 296 18.79 -10.06 28.90
N TYR A 297 18.48 -11.19 28.29
CA TYR A 297 19.28 -12.39 28.38
C TYR A 297 20.65 -12.22 27.72
N SER A 298 21.70 -12.76 28.37
CA SER A 298 23.01 -12.85 27.78
C SER A 298 23.15 -14.09 26.88
N GLY A 299 24.15 -14.10 26.02
CA GLY A 299 24.51 -15.34 25.34
C GLY A 299 25.18 -16.31 26.37
N LEU A 300 24.48 -17.37 26.70
CA LEU A 300 24.81 -18.37 27.76
C LEU A 300 26.26 -18.89 27.93
N PRO A 301 27.22 -18.74 26.98
CA PRO A 301 28.54 -19.32 27.18
C PRO A 301 29.34 -18.72 28.34
N ASN A 302 28.99 -17.53 28.83
CA ASN A 302 29.85 -16.75 29.72
C ASN A 302 29.46 -16.83 31.21
N MET A 303 28.34 -17.43 31.58
CA MET A 303 27.95 -17.58 33.00
C MET A 303 28.70 -18.77 33.62
N PRO A 304 29.51 -18.57 34.68
CA PRO A 304 30.21 -19.67 35.34
C PRO A 304 29.22 -20.63 35.98
N VAL A 305 29.30 -21.90 35.62
CA VAL A 305 28.54 -23.00 36.23
C VAL A 305 29.52 -23.99 36.84
N ILE A 306 29.34 -24.27 38.11
CA ILE A 306 30.20 -25.15 38.92
C ILE A 306 29.36 -26.37 39.30
N SER A 307 29.82 -27.59 38.99
CA SER A 307 29.20 -28.80 39.51
C SER A 307 29.30 -28.80 41.04
N ALA A 308 28.18 -29.04 41.73
CA ALA A 308 28.21 -29.05 43.18
C ALA A 308 29.18 -30.09 43.76
N ALA A 309 29.40 -31.22 43.05
CA ALA A 309 30.43 -32.21 43.41
C ALA A 309 31.82 -31.70 43.42
N ASP A 310 32.16 -30.67 42.64
CA ASP A 310 33.49 -30.11 42.52
C ASP A 310 33.92 -29.35 43.79
N LEU A 311 32.97 -28.80 44.54
CA LEU A 311 33.23 -28.19 45.85
C LEU A 311 33.79 -29.18 46.91
N PHE A 312 33.55 -30.46 46.70
CA PHE A 312 34.03 -31.52 47.57
C PHE A 312 35.39 -32.12 47.12
N ASP A 313 35.88 -31.66 45.97
CA ASP A 313 37.17 -32.11 45.41
C ASP A 313 38.30 -31.17 45.82
N PRO A 314 39.24 -31.59 46.70
CA PRO A 314 40.33 -30.75 47.17
C PRO A 314 41.25 -30.27 46.03
N GLU A 315 41.39 -31.07 44.94
CA GLU A 315 42.28 -30.74 43.82
C GLU A 315 41.72 -29.56 42.98
N LYS A 316 40.45 -29.27 43.09
CA LYS A 316 39.78 -28.17 42.38
C LYS A 316 39.71 -26.86 43.17
N ALA A 317 40.09 -26.85 44.43
CA ALA A 317 39.91 -25.71 45.34
C ALA A 317 40.50 -24.40 44.79
N GLU A 318 41.69 -24.44 44.22
CA GLU A 318 42.37 -23.26 43.66
C GLU A 318 41.63 -22.69 42.43
N THR A 319 41.17 -23.57 41.52
CA THR A 319 40.42 -23.19 40.34
C THR A 319 39.06 -22.62 40.74
N LEU A 320 38.40 -23.23 41.71
CA LEU A 320 37.10 -22.79 42.22
C LEU A 320 37.18 -21.44 42.93
N ALA A 321 38.27 -21.19 43.67
CA ALA A 321 38.50 -19.90 44.32
C ALA A 321 38.42 -18.74 43.30
N GLY A 322 39.01 -18.89 42.11
CA GLY A 322 38.91 -17.89 41.03
C GLY A 322 37.53 -17.70 40.46
N LEU A 323 36.66 -18.73 40.55
CA LEU A 323 35.30 -18.65 40.05
C LEU A 323 34.27 -18.20 41.12
N ILE A 324 34.59 -18.34 42.41
CA ILE A 324 33.69 -18.09 43.54
C ILE A 324 33.97 -16.77 44.23
N GLN A 325 35.25 -16.40 44.36
CA GLN A 325 35.67 -15.23 45.15
C GLN A 325 34.96 -13.95 44.67
N GLY A 326 34.26 -13.29 45.58
CA GLY A 326 33.56 -12.04 45.35
C GLY A 326 32.28 -12.16 44.53
N ARG A 327 31.87 -13.38 44.11
CA ARG A 327 30.64 -13.61 43.35
C ARG A 327 29.50 -14.09 44.25
N ILE A 328 28.29 -13.81 43.78
CA ILE A 328 27.05 -14.37 44.31
C ILE A 328 26.88 -15.77 43.72
N MET A 329 26.73 -16.76 44.60
CA MET A 329 26.53 -18.16 44.22
C MET A 329 25.06 -18.53 44.29
N LEU A 330 24.45 -18.90 43.17
CA LEU A 330 23.09 -19.44 43.15
C LEU A 330 23.13 -20.96 43.08
N VAL A 331 22.45 -21.63 44.01
CA VAL A 331 22.37 -23.09 44.05
C VAL A 331 21.04 -23.53 43.44
N GLY A 332 21.09 -24.34 42.40
CA GLY A 332 19.92 -24.89 41.75
C GLY A 332 20.17 -26.26 41.13
N THR A 333 19.18 -26.80 40.43
CA THR A 333 19.20 -28.17 39.90
C THR A 333 19.07 -28.16 38.38
N SER A 334 19.94 -28.88 37.66
CA SER A 334 19.81 -29.12 36.21
C SER A 334 19.68 -30.62 35.88
N ALA A 335 19.91 -31.53 36.85
CA ALA A 335 19.87 -32.95 36.64
C ALA A 335 18.49 -33.45 36.13
N VAL A 336 18.50 -34.49 35.28
CA VAL A 336 17.29 -35.08 34.70
C VAL A 336 16.37 -35.63 35.83
N GLY A 337 15.09 -35.18 35.80
CA GLY A 337 14.12 -35.53 36.83
C GLY A 337 14.02 -34.56 38.02
N LEU A 338 14.96 -33.62 38.13
CA LEU A 338 14.94 -32.52 39.11
C LEU A 338 14.74 -31.16 38.45
N ARG A 339 14.61 -31.15 37.11
CA ARG A 339 14.63 -29.94 36.32
C ARG A 339 13.47 -29.02 36.66
N ASP A 340 13.81 -27.87 37.19
CA ASP A 340 12.96 -26.69 37.14
C ASP A 340 13.33 -25.92 35.84
N ILE A 341 12.62 -26.27 34.74
CA ILE A 341 12.93 -25.76 33.40
C ILE A 341 11.88 -24.76 33.00
N VAL A 342 12.32 -23.60 32.55
CA VAL A 342 11.48 -22.56 31.97
C VAL A 342 11.91 -22.24 30.53
N ALA A 343 10.95 -21.88 29.70
CA ALA A 343 11.25 -21.37 28.35
C ALA A 343 11.58 -19.88 28.43
N THR A 344 12.62 -19.47 27.70
CA THR A 344 13.07 -18.09 27.59
C THR A 344 13.22 -17.71 26.09
N PRO A 345 13.34 -16.44 25.72
CA PRO A 345 13.59 -16.01 24.33
C PRO A 345 14.83 -16.65 23.69
N VAL A 346 15.85 -16.95 24.49
CA VAL A 346 17.17 -17.42 23.98
C VAL A 346 17.38 -18.93 24.18
N ASP A 347 16.66 -19.55 25.10
CA ASP A 347 16.76 -20.98 25.41
C ASP A 347 15.39 -21.55 25.78
N PRO A 348 14.85 -22.53 25.02
CA PRO A 348 13.55 -23.14 25.32
C PRO A 348 13.54 -24.04 26.58
N ALA A 349 14.69 -24.31 27.17
CA ALA A 349 14.85 -25.25 28.27
C ALA A 349 15.87 -24.77 29.31
N MET A 350 15.79 -23.51 29.72
CA MET A 350 16.72 -22.89 30.68
C MET A 350 16.34 -23.33 32.10
N PRO A 351 17.35 -23.75 32.93
CA PRO A 351 17.13 -23.96 34.37
C PRO A 351 16.68 -22.66 35.05
N GLY A 352 15.68 -22.72 35.96
CA GLY A 352 15.13 -21.53 36.64
C GLY A 352 16.18 -20.71 37.37
N VAL A 353 17.11 -21.38 38.03
CA VAL A 353 18.25 -20.73 38.75
C VAL A 353 19.08 -19.83 37.81
N LYS A 354 19.23 -20.20 36.53
CA LYS A 354 19.98 -19.37 35.56
C LYS A 354 19.23 -18.10 35.21
N VAL A 355 17.89 -18.10 35.21
CA VAL A 355 17.11 -16.88 35.03
C VAL A 355 17.37 -15.87 36.15
N HIS A 356 17.43 -16.35 37.40
CA HIS A 356 17.80 -15.51 38.54
C HIS A 356 19.23 -14.99 38.42
N ALA A 357 20.15 -15.80 37.90
CA ALA A 357 21.52 -15.37 37.63
C ALA A 357 21.59 -14.31 36.53
N GLU A 358 20.84 -14.46 35.43
CA GLU A 358 20.70 -13.43 34.38
C GLU A 358 20.19 -12.09 34.93
N ILE A 359 19.19 -12.14 35.85
CA ILE A 359 18.68 -10.94 36.51
C ILE A 359 19.74 -10.24 37.34
N ILE A 360 20.54 -11.02 38.15
CA ILE A 360 21.62 -10.48 38.95
C ILE A 360 22.68 -9.79 38.06
N ASP A 361 23.10 -10.48 37.00
CA ASP A 361 24.13 -9.97 36.07
C ASP A 361 23.60 -8.73 35.31
N GLN A 362 22.36 -8.74 34.89
CA GLN A 362 21.72 -7.58 34.28
C GLN A 362 21.71 -6.36 35.21
N ILE A 363 21.30 -6.55 36.46
CA ILE A 363 21.24 -5.46 37.45
C ILE A 363 22.62 -4.90 37.71
N ALA A 364 23.61 -5.79 37.88
CA ALA A 364 24.99 -5.38 38.11
C ALA A 364 25.62 -4.64 36.91
N SER A 365 25.30 -5.06 35.69
CA SER A 365 25.78 -4.41 34.47
C SER A 365 25.08 -3.03 34.19
N GLY A 366 23.97 -2.74 34.85
CA GLY A 366 23.22 -1.51 34.65
C GLY A 366 22.56 -1.38 33.26
N VAL A 367 22.42 -2.48 32.50
CA VAL A 367 21.83 -2.48 31.16
C VAL A 367 20.44 -3.05 31.23
N PHE A 368 19.43 -2.19 31.02
CA PHE A 368 18.03 -2.55 31.18
C PHE A 368 17.23 -2.35 29.91
N LEU A 369 16.47 -3.35 29.50
CA LEU A 369 15.41 -3.18 28.51
C LEU A 369 14.25 -2.43 29.16
N GLN A 370 13.75 -1.41 28.49
CA GLN A 370 12.66 -0.59 28.98
C GLN A 370 11.52 -0.51 27.98
N ARG A 371 10.29 -0.54 28.49
CA ARG A 371 9.07 -0.28 27.75
C ARG A 371 8.19 0.70 28.53
N PRO A 372 8.56 2.00 28.56
CA PRO A 372 7.78 3.01 29.27
C PRO A 372 6.37 3.15 28.70
N ASP A 373 5.39 3.55 29.53
CA ASP A 373 3.99 3.64 29.13
C ASP A 373 3.73 4.57 27.94
N TRP A 374 4.52 5.64 27.82
CA TRP A 374 4.40 6.58 26.69
C TRP A 374 4.71 5.94 25.33
N ILE A 375 5.41 4.82 25.30
CA ILE A 375 5.78 4.12 24.06
C ILE A 375 4.55 3.61 23.33
N ILE A 376 3.52 3.13 24.04
CA ILE A 376 2.25 2.71 23.45
C ILE A 376 1.59 3.86 22.69
N GLY A 377 1.66 5.06 23.25
CA GLY A 377 1.22 6.28 22.56
C GLY A 377 2.04 6.60 21.33
N ALA A 378 3.37 6.46 21.43
CA ALA A 378 4.29 6.70 20.30
C ALA A 378 4.08 5.69 19.17
N GLU A 379 3.86 4.41 19.46
CA GLU A 379 3.54 3.34 18.49
C GLU A 379 2.25 3.65 17.73
N ARG A 380 1.19 4.08 18.44
CA ARG A 380 -0.07 4.52 17.82
C ARG A 380 0.11 5.77 16.97
N ALA A 381 0.85 6.76 17.46
CA ALA A 381 1.16 7.97 16.71
C ALA A 381 1.98 7.65 15.44
N ALA A 382 2.97 6.77 15.53
CA ALA A 382 3.74 6.31 14.38
C ALA A 382 2.84 5.63 13.34
N ALA A 383 1.93 4.73 13.76
CA ALA A 383 0.97 4.08 12.86
C ALA A 383 0.08 5.09 12.12
N VAL A 384 -0.43 6.11 12.85
CA VAL A 384 -1.22 7.20 12.25
C VAL A 384 -0.39 8.00 11.26
N ILE A 385 0.81 8.42 11.66
CA ILE A 385 1.68 9.27 10.83
C ILE A 385 2.05 8.54 9.53
N VAL A 386 2.57 7.31 9.60
CA VAL A 386 2.97 6.56 8.40
C VAL A 386 1.77 6.23 7.51
N GLY A 387 0.61 5.92 8.11
CA GLY A 387 -0.65 5.70 7.40
C GLY A 387 -1.12 6.96 6.65
N LEU A 388 -1.09 8.12 7.29
CA LEU A 388 -1.48 9.40 6.66
C LEU A 388 -0.51 9.84 5.57
N ILE A 389 0.81 9.66 5.75
CA ILE A 389 1.81 9.92 4.71
C ILE A 389 1.50 9.05 3.50
N LEU A 390 1.30 7.75 3.68
CA LEU A 390 1.00 6.82 2.60
C LEU A 390 -0.31 7.16 1.89
N LEU A 391 -1.37 7.53 2.62
CA LEU A 391 -2.65 7.98 2.06
C LEU A 391 -2.50 9.26 1.23
N THR A 392 -1.67 10.20 1.69
CA THR A 392 -1.38 11.43 0.96
C THR A 392 -0.68 11.12 -0.37
N VAL A 393 0.29 10.21 -0.36
CA VAL A 393 1.00 9.77 -1.59
C VAL A 393 0.05 9.03 -2.52
N LEU A 394 -0.81 8.14 -2.02
CA LEU A 394 -1.84 7.44 -2.81
C LEU A 394 -2.82 8.40 -3.48
N ALA A 395 -3.15 9.53 -2.83
CA ALA A 395 -4.06 10.53 -3.38
C ALA A 395 -3.40 11.45 -4.42
N THR A 396 -2.07 11.60 -4.42
CA THR A 396 -1.36 12.62 -5.21
C THR A 396 -0.40 12.07 -6.24
N ALA A 397 0.19 10.89 -6.01
CA ALA A 397 1.22 10.30 -6.84
C ALA A 397 0.74 9.07 -7.64
N ALA A 398 1.60 8.57 -8.53
CA ALA A 398 1.36 7.34 -9.28
C ALA A 398 1.35 6.12 -8.35
N PRO A 399 0.58 5.05 -8.66
CA PRO A 399 0.49 3.84 -7.83
C PRO A 399 1.84 3.19 -7.49
N ALA A 400 2.78 3.18 -8.44
CA ALA A 400 4.13 2.64 -8.22
C ALA A 400 4.90 3.42 -7.15
N VAL A 401 4.79 4.76 -7.13
CA VAL A 401 5.42 5.62 -6.11
C VAL A 401 4.84 5.30 -4.72
N SER A 402 3.54 5.04 -4.63
CA SER A 402 2.90 4.68 -3.36
C SER A 402 3.42 3.37 -2.80
N VAL A 403 3.65 2.36 -3.64
CA VAL A 403 4.24 1.08 -3.22
C VAL A 403 5.67 1.29 -2.72
N VAL A 404 6.49 2.02 -3.48
CA VAL A 404 7.88 2.32 -3.07
C VAL A 404 7.91 3.10 -1.76
N THR A 405 7.05 4.12 -1.61
CA THR A 405 6.92 4.88 -0.36
C THR A 405 6.50 3.97 0.80
N GLY A 406 5.54 3.08 0.60
CA GLY A 406 5.11 2.12 1.61
C GLY A 406 6.26 1.20 2.07
N LEU A 407 7.06 0.68 1.14
CA LEU A 407 8.24 -0.14 1.45
C LEU A 407 9.33 0.67 2.20
N LEU A 408 9.58 1.91 1.79
CA LEU A 408 10.54 2.78 2.49
C LEU A 408 10.09 3.10 3.92
N LEU A 409 8.80 3.42 4.12
CA LEU A 409 8.24 3.65 5.44
C LEU A 409 8.29 2.38 6.31
N ALA A 410 8.00 1.21 5.74
CA ALA A 410 8.12 -0.06 6.44
C ALA A 410 9.56 -0.34 6.87
N GLY A 411 10.53 -0.11 5.98
CA GLY A 411 11.95 -0.20 6.29
C GLY A 411 12.39 0.79 7.38
N LEU A 412 11.87 2.02 7.34
CA LEU A 412 12.14 3.04 8.36
C LEU A 412 11.60 2.61 9.74
N VAL A 413 10.36 2.11 9.81
CA VAL A 413 9.74 1.62 11.05
C VAL A 413 10.53 0.44 11.62
N ALA A 414 10.83 -0.56 10.79
CA ALA A 414 11.58 -1.74 11.23
C ALA A 414 13.00 -1.37 11.72
N SER A 415 13.71 -0.53 10.95
CA SER A 415 15.04 -0.06 11.32
C SER A 415 15.01 0.82 12.57
N GLY A 416 13.99 1.68 12.71
CA GLY A 416 13.81 2.51 13.89
C GLY A 416 13.58 1.69 15.15
N SER A 417 12.71 0.65 15.07
CA SER A 417 12.47 -0.29 16.18
C SER A 417 13.76 -1.05 16.56
N TRP A 418 14.49 -1.55 15.56
CA TRP A 418 15.79 -2.21 15.80
C TRP A 418 16.82 -1.28 16.46
N LEU A 419 16.90 -0.02 16.01
CA LEU A 419 17.81 0.97 16.59
C LEU A 419 17.41 1.35 18.02
N ALA A 420 16.09 1.47 18.29
CA ALA A 420 15.59 1.70 19.64
C ALA A 420 15.99 0.56 20.57
N PHE A 421 15.83 -0.70 20.14
CA PHE A 421 16.31 -1.85 20.90
C PHE A 421 17.84 -1.87 21.06
N SER A 422 18.57 -1.78 19.95
CA SER A 422 20.01 -2.07 19.93
C SER A 422 20.90 -0.95 20.51
N ARG A 423 20.40 0.31 20.51
CA ARG A 423 21.14 1.49 20.98
C ARG A 423 20.56 2.13 22.23
N ALA A 424 19.25 2.19 22.31
CA ALA A 424 18.53 2.84 23.42
C ALA A 424 17.92 1.83 24.41
N PHE A 425 18.07 0.53 24.19
CA PHE A 425 17.49 -0.55 25.01
C PHE A 425 15.99 -0.38 25.25
N THR A 426 15.29 0.19 24.26
CA THR A 426 13.88 0.53 24.35
C THR A 426 13.08 -0.37 23.41
N LEU A 427 12.05 -1.02 23.95
CA LEU A 427 11.19 -1.96 23.24
C LEU A 427 10.05 -1.19 22.53
N PHE A 428 10.24 -0.87 21.26
CA PHE A 428 9.24 -0.24 20.39
C PHE A 428 8.64 -1.30 19.46
N ASP A 429 7.30 -1.46 19.48
CA ASP A 429 6.61 -2.41 18.62
C ASP A 429 6.50 -1.90 17.17
N PRO A 430 7.17 -2.53 16.20
CA PRO A 430 7.06 -2.16 14.80
C PRO A 430 5.79 -2.69 14.13
N LEU A 431 5.11 -3.70 14.70
CA LEU A 431 4.03 -4.42 14.04
C LEU A 431 2.80 -3.55 13.84
N LEU A 432 2.43 -2.74 14.83
CA LEU A 432 1.27 -1.86 14.70
C LEU A 432 1.40 -0.87 13.53
N PRO A 433 2.51 -0.10 13.38
CA PRO A 433 2.72 0.74 12.20
C PRO A 433 2.82 -0.05 10.88
N LEU A 434 3.43 -1.25 10.90
CA LEU A 434 3.54 -2.10 9.71
C LEU A 434 2.18 -2.65 9.27
N PHE A 435 1.33 -3.08 10.19
CA PHE A 435 -0.04 -3.50 9.89
C PHE A 435 -0.88 -2.33 9.37
N ALA A 436 -0.69 -1.12 9.90
CA ALA A 436 -1.35 0.08 9.40
C ALA A 436 -0.98 0.36 7.93
N LEU A 437 0.32 0.32 7.59
CA LEU A 437 0.81 0.45 6.21
C LEU A 437 0.23 -0.65 5.30
N GLY A 438 0.30 -1.91 5.75
CA GLY A 438 -0.23 -3.05 5.01
C GLY A 438 -1.73 -2.94 4.74
N ALA A 439 -2.52 -2.58 5.74
CA ALA A 439 -3.98 -2.41 5.61
C ALA A 439 -4.34 -1.29 4.62
N VAL A 440 -3.66 -0.15 4.69
CA VAL A 440 -3.84 0.96 3.75
C VAL A 440 -3.49 0.52 2.32
N LEU A 441 -2.36 -0.15 2.11
CA LEU A 441 -1.96 -0.63 0.78
C LEU A 441 -2.94 -1.67 0.23
N LEU A 442 -3.33 -2.66 1.04
CA LEU A 442 -4.21 -3.76 0.60
C LEU A 442 -5.64 -3.30 0.30
N THR A 443 -6.11 -2.22 0.89
CA THR A 443 -7.47 -1.72 0.68
C THR A 443 -7.53 -0.57 -0.32
N ALA A 444 -6.71 0.46 -0.15
CA ALA A 444 -6.78 1.69 -0.92
C ALA A 444 -6.13 1.55 -2.32
N LEU A 445 -5.04 0.80 -2.45
CA LEU A 445 -4.34 0.63 -3.73
C LEU A 445 -5.15 -0.16 -4.78
N PRO A 446 -5.74 -1.33 -4.48
CA PRO A 446 -6.59 -2.04 -5.43
C PRO A 446 -7.81 -1.22 -5.83
N LEU A 447 -8.42 -0.48 -4.89
CA LEU A 447 -9.53 0.41 -5.18
C LEU A 447 -9.11 1.53 -6.16
N LEU A 448 -7.94 2.14 -5.94
CA LEU A 448 -7.38 3.16 -6.84
C LEU A 448 -7.16 2.60 -8.25
N LEU A 449 -6.54 1.42 -8.37
CA LEU A 449 -6.30 0.74 -9.63
C LEU A 449 -7.62 0.39 -10.34
N MET A 450 -8.58 -0.19 -9.61
CA MET A 450 -9.90 -0.56 -10.15
C MET A 450 -10.65 0.66 -10.72
N LEU A 451 -10.67 1.77 -9.98
CA LEU A 451 -11.34 2.99 -10.42
C LEU A 451 -10.64 3.61 -11.64
N THR A 452 -9.32 3.58 -11.69
CA THR A 452 -8.53 4.08 -12.83
C THR A 452 -8.73 3.22 -14.07
N HIS A 453 -8.77 1.89 -13.94
CA HIS A 453 -9.04 0.98 -15.05
C HIS A 453 -10.46 1.09 -15.59
N ARG A 454 -11.47 1.31 -14.74
CA ARG A 454 -12.85 1.50 -15.16
C ARG A 454 -13.03 2.75 -16.02
N GLU A 455 -12.41 3.87 -15.66
CA GLU A 455 -12.46 5.09 -16.46
C GLU A 455 -11.84 4.90 -17.86
N LYS A 456 -10.64 4.31 -17.92
CA LYS A 456 -9.96 4.01 -19.19
C LYS A 456 -10.78 3.07 -20.07
N ARG A 457 -11.40 2.06 -19.48
CA ARG A 457 -12.25 1.12 -20.20
C ARG A 457 -13.52 1.76 -20.72
N PHE A 458 -14.17 2.62 -19.95
CA PHE A 458 -15.36 3.36 -20.36
C PHE A 458 -15.08 4.24 -21.59
N VAL A 459 -13.97 4.99 -21.58
CA VAL A 459 -13.55 5.81 -22.73
C VAL A 459 -13.30 4.92 -23.96
N ARG A 460 -12.58 3.83 -23.81
CA ARG A 460 -12.26 2.90 -24.90
C ARG A 460 -13.54 2.26 -25.48
N GLU A 461 -14.47 1.82 -24.66
CA GLU A 461 -15.72 1.20 -25.12
C GLU A 461 -16.69 2.21 -25.76
N SER A 462 -16.73 3.45 -25.27
CA SER A 462 -17.62 4.49 -25.80
C SER A 462 -17.15 5.04 -27.14
N PHE A 463 -15.86 5.17 -27.35
CA PHE A 463 -15.30 5.86 -28.52
C PHE A 463 -14.54 4.93 -29.48
N GLY A 464 -14.15 3.73 -29.05
CA GLY A 464 -13.35 2.81 -29.88
C GLY A 464 -14.04 2.32 -31.17
N ARG A 465 -15.33 2.59 -31.33
CA ARG A 465 -16.09 2.28 -32.54
C ARG A 465 -16.16 3.43 -33.55
N TYR A 466 -15.80 4.64 -33.13
CA TYR A 466 -15.97 5.86 -33.92
C TYR A 466 -14.65 6.60 -34.20
N LEU A 467 -13.63 6.29 -33.41
CA LEU A 467 -12.31 6.95 -33.46
C LEU A 467 -11.19 5.95 -33.76
N SER A 468 -10.14 6.44 -34.36
CA SER A 468 -8.91 5.65 -34.51
C SER A 468 -8.34 5.24 -33.14
N PRO A 469 -7.63 4.10 -33.04
CA PRO A 469 -7.00 3.67 -31.78
C PRO A 469 -6.11 4.74 -31.15
N THR A 470 -5.38 5.50 -31.95
CA THR A 470 -4.49 6.59 -31.53
C THR A 470 -5.27 7.74 -30.86
N LEU A 471 -6.43 8.08 -31.40
CA LEU A 471 -7.30 9.13 -30.83
C LEU A 471 -7.99 8.67 -29.56
N VAL A 472 -8.37 7.40 -29.49
CA VAL A 472 -8.94 6.81 -28.26
C VAL A 472 -7.93 6.79 -27.12
N GLU A 473 -6.65 6.55 -27.43
CA GLU A 473 -5.59 6.55 -26.44
C GLU A 473 -5.34 7.95 -25.88
N ARG A 474 -5.24 8.97 -26.73
CA ARG A 474 -5.13 10.38 -26.31
C ARG A 474 -6.32 10.85 -25.47
N LEU A 475 -7.55 10.45 -25.81
CA LEU A 475 -8.75 10.75 -25.02
C LEU A 475 -8.74 10.03 -23.67
N SER A 476 -8.22 8.80 -23.60
CA SER A 476 -8.12 8.05 -22.34
C SER A 476 -7.10 8.64 -21.37
N GLU A 477 -6.14 9.42 -21.85
CA GLU A 477 -5.18 10.16 -21.03
C GLU A 477 -5.75 11.46 -20.45
N ASN A 478 -6.75 12.07 -21.13
CA ASN A 478 -7.39 13.31 -20.67
C ASN A 478 -8.94 13.22 -20.77
N PRO A 479 -9.59 12.45 -19.90
CA PRO A 479 -11.04 12.23 -19.95
C PRO A 479 -11.90 13.47 -19.65
N GLU A 480 -11.33 14.51 -19.04
CA GLU A 480 -12.07 15.72 -18.63
C GLU A 480 -12.47 16.62 -19.82
N GLY A 481 -11.92 16.36 -21.01
CA GLY A 481 -12.30 17.05 -22.25
C GLY A 481 -13.67 16.65 -22.84
N LEU A 482 -14.36 15.66 -22.25
CA LEU A 482 -15.64 15.14 -22.74
C LEU A 482 -16.80 15.70 -21.92
N THR A 483 -17.30 16.86 -22.31
CA THR A 483 -18.54 17.40 -21.72
C THR A 483 -19.77 16.95 -22.53
N LEU A 484 -20.87 16.61 -21.84
CA LEU A 484 -22.20 16.43 -22.45
C LEU A 484 -22.67 17.80 -22.91
N GLY A 485 -22.79 17.97 -24.25
CA GLY A 485 -23.19 19.20 -24.90
C GLY A 485 -22.40 19.39 -26.20
N GLY A 486 -22.87 20.30 -27.06
CA GLY A 486 -22.14 20.68 -28.27
C GLY A 486 -21.25 21.89 -28.01
N GLU A 487 -20.11 21.92 -28.67
CA GLU A 487 -19.22 23.08 -28.76
C GLU A 487 -19.16 23.57 -30.21
N ASP A 488 -19.08 24.88 -30.42
CA ASP A 488 -18.84 25.44 -31.75
C ASP A 488 -17.36 25.31 -32.08
N ARG A 489 -17.07 24.57 -33.15
CA ARG A 489 -15.70 24.25 -33.55
C ARG A 489 -15.55 24.29 -35.06
N GLU A 490 -14.38 24.67 -35.51
CA GLU A 490 -14.03 24.61 -36.92
C GLU A 490 -13.69 23.15 -37.28
N LEU A 491 -14.44 22.57 -38.23
CA LEU A 491 -14.32 21.17 -38.67
C LEU A 491 -14.01 21.14 -40.18
N THR A 492 -13.36 20.06 -40.62
CA THR A 492 -13.45 19.65 -42.05
C THR A 492 -14.40 18.41 -42.08
N ILE A 493 -15.43 18.52 -42.91
CA ILE A 493 -16.48 17.53 -43.00
C ILE A 493 -16.41 16.87 -44.40
N LEU A 494 -16.55 15.55 -44.40
CA LEU A 494 -16.61 14.71 -45.60
C LEU A 494 -17.94 14.01 -45.65
N PHE A 495 -18.55 14.06 -46.84
CA PHE A 495 -19.62 13.16 -47.27
C PHE A 495 -19.14 12.35 -48.46
N SER A 496 -19.45 11.06 -48.49
CA SER A 496 -19.22 10.22 -49.68
C SER A 496 -20.42 9.33 -49.93
N ASP A 497 -20.73 9.06 -51.22
CA ASP A 497 -21.86 8.24 -51.65
C ASP A 497 -21.50 7.41 -52.90
N ILE A 498 -22.12 6.21 -53.05
CA ILE A 498 -21.87 5.33 -54.21
C ILE A 498 -22.77 5.78 -55.35
N ARG A 499 -22.19 6.05 -56.52
CA ARG A 499 -22.94 6.49 -57.67
C ARG A 499 -23.82 5.38 -58.24
N GLY A 500 -25.13 5.70 -58.40
CA GLY A 500 -26.10 4.80 -58.97
C GLY A 500 -26.50 3.63 -58.09
N PHE A 501 -26.21 3.75 -56.74
CA PHE A 501 -26.49 2.68 -55.78
C PHE A 501 -27.97 2.25 -55.77
N THR A 502 -28.94 3.16 -55.89
CA THR A 502 -30.38 2.83 -55.95
C THR A 502 -30.69 1.82 -57.04
N GLY A 503 -30.18 2.06 -58.26
CA GLY A 503 -30.37 1.12 -59.36
C GLY A 503 -29.58 -0.20 -59.23
N LEU A 504 -28.51 -0.19 -58.43
CA LEU A 504 -27.76 -1.40 -58.09
C LEU A 504 -28.47 -2.21 -57.00
N SER A 505 -28.99 -1.55 -55.97
CA SER A 505 -29.70 -2.19 -54.86
C SER A 505 -31.02 -2.87 -55.26
N GLU A 506 -31.70 -2.37 -56.28
CA GLU A 506 -32.92 -3.00 -56.85
C GLU A 506 -32.63 -4.35 -57.53
N LYS A 507 -31.40 -4.61 -57.93
CA LYS A 507 -30.99 -5.83 -58.64
C LYS A 507 -30.44 -6.93 -57.75
N LEU A 508 -30.15 -6.61 -56.49
CA LEU A 508 -29.49 -7.52 -55.53
C LEU A 508 -30.47 -8.01 -54.47
N THR A 509 -30.29 -9.23 -53.99
CA THR A 509 -31.00 -9.70 -52.79
C THR A 509 -30.47 -8.95 -51.56
N PRO A 510 -31.27 -8.89 -50.47
CA PRO A 510 -30.83 -8.22 -49.22
C PRO A 510 -29.48 -8.73 -48.65
N THR A 511 -29.22 -10.01 -48.81
CA THR A 511 -27.96 -10.62 -48.36
C THR A 511 -26.78 -10.19 -49.21
N GLU A 512 -26.91 -10.20 -50.54
CA GLU A 512 -25.89 -9.72 -51.48
C GLU A 512 -25.61 -8.24 -51.30
N LEU A 513 -26.69 -7.44 -51.12
CA LEU A 513 -26.58 -6.00 -50.85
C LEU A 513 -25.78 -5.72 -49.55
N THR A 514 -26.08 -6.49 -48.49
CA THR A 514 -25.33 -6.37 -47.22
C THR A 514 -23.85 -6.76 -47.39
N GLY A 515 -23.58 -7.82 -48.16
CA GLY A 515 -22.21 -8.22 -48.48
C GLY A 515 -21.45 -7.16 -49.27
N LEU A 516 -22.12 -6.55 -50.29
CA LEU A 516 -21.53 -5.44 -51.07
C LEU A 516 -21.20 -4.24 -50.19
N LEU A 517 -22.18 -3.82 -49.35
CA LEU A 517 -21.96 -2.67 -48.46
C LEU A 517 -20.82 -2.92 -47.46
N ASN A 518 -20.74 -4.09 -46.85
CA ASN A 518 -19.67 -4.40 -45.93
C ASN A 518 -18.30 -4.40 -46.62
N ASN A 519 -18.21 -4.97 -47.83
CA ASN A 519 -17.00 -4.99 -48.61
C ASN A 519 -16.56 -3.60 -49.08
N PHE A 520 -17.50 -2.66 -49.27
CA PHE A 520 -17.20 -1.28 -49.60
C PHE A 520 -16.86 -0.46 -48.34
N LEU A 521 -17.74 -0.49 -47.33
CA LEU A 521 -17.60 0.38 -46.15
C LEU A 521 -16.33 0.07 -45.34
N THR A 522 -15.89 -1.19 -45.26
CA THR A 522 -14.73 -1.58 -44.48
C THR A 522 -13.42 -0.87 -44.94
N PRO A 523 -12.98 -1.01 -46.20
CA PRO A 523 -11.75 -0.34 -46.65
C PRO A 523 -11.88 1.19 -46.66
N MET A 524 -13.08 1.74 -46.90
CA MET A 524 -13.28 3.19 -46.83
C MET A 524 -13.15 3.69 -45.39
N THR A 525 -13.68 2.97 -44.43
CA THR A 525 -13.56 3.28 -43.00
C THR A 525 -12.12 3.20 -42.53
N ASP A 526 -11.39 2.15 -42.93
CA ASP A 526 -9.99 1.97 -42.55
C ASP A 526 -9.13 3.17 -43.02
N VAL A 527 -9.30 3.60 -44.26
CA VAL A 527 -8.64 4.80 -44.82
C VAL A 527 -8.97 6.06 -44.00
N LEU A 528 -10.23 6.27 -43.66
CA LEU A 528 -10.65 7.44 -42.88
C LEU A 528 -10.01 7.44 -41.48
N LEU A 529 -10.02 6.29 -40.81
CA LEU A 529 -9.43 6.13 -39.49
C LEU A 529 -7.90 6.28 -39.49
N GLU A 530 -7.22 5.77 -40.50
CA GLU A 530 -5.76 5.96 -40.66
C GLU A 530 -5.39 7.43 -40.84
N ARG A 531 -6.28 8.23 -41.44
CA ARG A 531 -6.11 9.68 -41.58
C ARG A 531 -6.70 10.48 -40.41
N GLU A 532 -6.94 9.85 -39.27
CA GLU A 532 -7.43 10.45 -38.01
C GLU A 532 -8.84 11.08 -38.13
N ALA A 533 -9.69 10.59 -39.03
CA ALA A 533 -11.08 11.01 -39.11
C ALA A 533 -11.89 10.49 -37.91
N THR A 534 -12.91 11.24 -37.53
CA THR A 534 -14.02 10.80 -36.70
C THR A 534 -15.14 10.36 -37.60
N ILE A 535 -15.52 9.08 -37.56
CA ILE A 535 -16.70 8.59 -38.30
C ILE A 535 -17.96 8.97 -37.54
N ASP A 536 -18.82 9.75 -38.15
CA ASP A 536 -20.11 10.10 -37.54
C ASP A 536 -21.09 8.94 -37.68
N LYS A 537 -21.46 8.64 -38.92
CA LYS A 537 -22.44 7.59 -39.21
C LYS A 537 -22.39 7.14 -40.67
N TYR A 538 -22.98 5.98 -40.93
CA TYR A 538 -23.34 5.53 -42.27
C TYR A 538 -24.79 5.86 -42.55
N ILE A 539 -25.09 6.40 -43.74
CA ILE A 539 -26.43 6.77 -44.16
C ILE A 539 -26.75 5.97 -45.44
N GLY A 540 -27.16 4.71 -45.26
CA GLY A 540 -27.27 3.77 -46.38
C GLY A 540 -25.86 3.38 -46.88
N ASP A 541 -25.54 3.78 -48.12
CA ASP A 541 -24.22 3.61 -48.75
C ASP A 541 -23.31 4.85 -48.55
N ALA A 542 -23.82 5.91 -47.98
CA ALA A 542 -23.07 7.13 -47.72
C ALA A 542 -22.30 7.05 -46.39
N ILE A 543 -21.11 7.67 -46.36
CA ILE A 543 -20.27 7.84 -45.16
C ILE A 543 -20.23 9.32 -44.81
N MET A 544 -20.50 9.65 -43.57
CA MET A 544 -20.25 10.96 -42.98
C MET A 544 -19.11 10.88 -42.01
N ALA A 545 -18.06 11.68 -42.21
CA ALA A 545 -16.90 11.78 -41.35
C ALA A 545 -16.44 13.23 -41.20
N PHE A 546 -15.70 13.51 -40.13
CA PHE A 546 -15.14 14.86 -39.91
C PHE A 546 -13.81 14.79 -39.16
N TRP A 547 -13.05 15.89 -39.19
CA TRP A 547 -11.77 16.07 -38.51
C TRP A 547 -11.83 17.27 -37.58
N ASN A 548 -10.88 17.34 -36.66
CA ASN A 548 -10.67 18.39 -35.67
C ASN A 548 -11.65 18.35 -34.50
N ALA A 549 -12.29 17.20 -34.27
CA ALA A 549 -13.04 16.89 -33.04
C ALA A 549 -13.10 15.36 -32.85
N PRO A 550 -13.09 14.85 -31.62
CA PRO A 550 -13.08 15.54 -30.32
C PRO A 550 -11.70 16.13 -29.95
N LEU A 551 -10.65 15.81 -30.64
CA LEU A 551 -9.29 16.32 -30.41
C LEU A 551 -8.89 17.35 -31.47
N ASP A 552 -7.99 18.27 -31.09
CA ASP A 552 -7.38 19.18 -32.04
C ASP A 552 -6.49 18.41 -33.01
N ILE A 553 -6.78 18.55 -34.31
CA ILE A 553 -6.02 17.94 -35.38
C ILE A 553 -5.45 19.05 -36.27
N ALA A 554 -4.13 19.21 -36.21
CA ALA A 554 -3.44 20.14 -37.07
C ALA A 554 -3.61 19.75 -38.54
N GLU A 555 -3.75 20.75 -39.43
CA GLU A 555 -3.88 20.56 -40.88
C GLU A 555 -5.03 19.60 -41.27
N HIS A 556 -6.15 19.63 -40.51
CA HIS A 556 -7.30 18.79 -40.76
C HIS A 556 -7.88 18.87 -42.19
N PRO A 557 -7.88 20.02 -42.91
CA PRO A 557 -8.30 20.07 -44.30
C PRO A 557 -7.37 19.26 -45.23
N GLN A 558 -6.05 19.31 -44.96
CA GLN A 558 -5.05 18.52 -45.69
C GLN A 558 -5.26 17.03 -45.53
N LYS A 559 -5.47 16.58 -44.27
CA LYS A 559 -5.71 15.15 -43.97
C LYS A 559 -6.99 14.65 -44.62
N ALA A 560 -8.05 15.45 -44.62
CA ALA A 560 -9.32 15.14 -45.28
C ALA A 560 -9.18 14.99 -46.80
N CYS A 561 -8.42 15.87 -47.44
CA CYS A 561 -8.13 15.76 -48.88
C CYS A 561 -7.32 14.50 -49.22
N LEU A 562 -6.31 14.17 -48.40
CA LEU A 562 -5.52 12.96 -48.59
C LEU A 562 -6.36 11.70 -48.36
N ALA A 563 -7.24 11.71 -47.33
CA ALA A 563 -8.19 10.62 -47.11
C ALA A 563 -9.13 10.39 -48.30
N ALA A 564 -9.62 11.48 -48.94
CA ALA A 564 -10.46 11.38 -50.13
C ALA A 564 -9.74 10.76 -51.32
N LEU A 565 -8.45 11.09 -51.53
CA LEU A 565 -7.64 10.47 -52.57
C LEU A 565 -7.37 8.98 -52.27
N ASP A 566 -7.03 8.67 -51.06
CA ASP A 566 -6.79 7.29 -50.61
C ASP A 566 -8.09 6.43 -50.74
N MET A 567 -9.28 6.99 -50.43
CA MET A 567 -10.57 6.33 -50.63
C MET A 567 -10.80 5.98 -52.10
N VAL A 568 -10.51 6.90 -53.05
CA VAL A 568 -10.66 6.63 -54.49
C VAL A 568 -9.70 5.52 -54.90
N SER A 569 -8.45 5.57 -54.42
CA SER A 569 -7.44 4.55 -54.72
C SER A 569 -7.82 3.17 -54.11
N ALA A 570 -8.42 3.16 -52.92
CA ALA A 570 -8.95 1.93 -52.28
C ALA A 570 -10.12 1.34 -53.06
N LEU A 571 -10.99 2.22 -53.57
CA LEU A 571 -12.13 1.78 -54.41
C LEU A 571 -11.65 1.18 -55.74
N ASP A 572 -10.61 1.75 -56.36
CA ASP A 572 -10.00 1.22 -57.60
C ASP A 572 -9.39 -0.17 -57.36
N ARG A 573 -8.80 -0.40 -56.19
CA ARG A 573 -8.31 -1.74 -55.77
C ARG A 573 -9.48 -2.72 -55.61
N LEU A 574 -10.52 -2.32 -54.84
CA LEU A 574 -11.70 -3.13 -54.62
C LEU A 574 -12.38 -3.53 -55.94
N ASN A 575 -12.52 -2.60 -56.89
CA ASN A 575 -13.06 -2.83 -58.23
C ASN A 575 -12.27 -3.88 -59.00
N ARG A 576 -10.92 -3.79 -58.97
CA ARG A 576 -10.04 -4.80 -59.61
C ARG A 576 -10.15 -6.18 -59.02
N GLU A 577 -10.25 -6.26 -57.66
CA GLU A 577 -10.32 -7.52 -56.94
C GLU A 577 -11.68 -8.21 -57.07
N SER A 578 -12.75 -7.42 -57.03
CA SER A 578 -14.12 -7.94 -57.07
C SER A 578 -14.76 -8.04 -58.48
N GLY A 579 -14.07 -7.49 -59.51
CA GLY A 579 -14.64 -7.38 -60.86
C GLY A 579 -15.83 -6.41 -60.98
N MET A 580 -16.05 -5.58 -59.94
CA MET A 580 -17.09 -4.56 -59.92
C MET A 580 -16.62 -3.25 -60.59
N ASN A 581 -17.56 -2.39 -60.92
CA ASN A 581 -17.28 -1.06 -61.44
C ASN A 581 -18.02 0.01 -60.63
N LEU A 582 -17.74 0.04 -59.30
CA LEU A 582 -18.33 1.04 -58.41
C LEU A 582 -17.61 2.38 -58.60
N LYS A 583 -18.36 3.46 -58.51
CA LYS A 583 -17.89 4.82 -58.52
C LYS A 583 -18.34 5.54 -57.26
N ILE A 584 -17.54 6.46 -56.72
CA ILE A 584 -17.85 7.22 -55.53
C ILE A 584 -17.83 8.73 -55.84
N GLY A 585 -18.73 9.43 -55.15
CA GLY A 585 -18.70 10.89 -55.05
C GLY A 585 -18.23 11.30 -53.65
N ILE A 586 -17.31 12.25 -53.51
CA ILE A 586 -16.83 12.75 -52.25
C ILE A 586 -16.90 14.27 -52.22
N GLY A 587 -17.59 14.81 -51.22
CA GLY A 587 -17.67 16.25 -50.98
C GLY A 587 -17.00 16.66 -49.68
N LEU A 588 -16.10 17.67 -49.76
CA LEU A 588 -15.39 18.21 -48.60
C LEU A 588 -15.73 19.68 -48.40
N ASN A 589 -15.96 20.07 -47.15
CA ASN A 589 -16.11 21.45 -46.74
C ASN A 589 -15.47 21.70 -45.36
N SER A 590 -14.87 22.88 -45.18
CA SER A 590 -14.35 23.32 -43.87
C SER A 590 -15.13 24.53 -43.36
N GLY A 591 -15.45 24.54 -42.06
CA GLY A 591 -16.11 25.68 -41.44
C GLY A 591 -16.64 25.38 -40.05
N MET A 592 -17.23 26.40 -39.44
CA MET A 592 -17.79 26.29 -38.08
C MET A 592 -18.99 25.34 -38.04
N ALA A 593 -19.00 24.46 -37.09
CA ALA A 593 -20.11 23.54 -36.81
C ALA A 593 -20.19 23.27 -35.31
N CYS A 594 -21.38 22.99 -34.81
CA CYS A 594 -21.57 22.51 -33.44
C CYS A 594 -21.30 21.01 -33.39
N VAL A 595 -20.31 20.57 -32.60
CA VAL A 595 -19.93 19.18 -32.47
C VAL A 595 -20.05 18.74 -31.03
N GLY A 596 -20.49 17.52 -30.76
CA GLY A 596 -20.64 16.97 -29.42
C GLY A 596 -21.56 15.77 -29.35
N ASN A 597 -21.93 15.38 -28.14
CA ASN A 597 -22.94 14.33 -27.93
C ASN A 597 -24.35 14.86 -28.20
N LEU A 598 -24.85 14.57 -29.38
CA LEU A 598 -26.13 15.04 -29.87
C LEU A 598 -27.17 13.93 -29.84
N GLY A 599 -28.38 14.23 -29.39
CA GLY A 599 -29.49 13.27 -29.31
C GLY A 599 -30.35 13.49 -28.07
N SER A 600 -30.97 12.43 -27.60
CA SER A 600 -31.75 12.41 -26.36
C SER A 600 -30.97 11.77 -25.22
N ASP A 601 -31.42 11.94 -23.96
CA ASP A 601 -30.84 11.31 -22.78
C ASP A 601 -30.74 9.77 -22.89
N GLN A 602 -31.62 9.14 -23.71
CA GLN A 602 -31.64 7.69 -23.90
C GLN A 602 -30.82 7.22 -25.11
N ARG A 603 -30.61 8.08 -26.11
CA ARG A 603 -29.91 7.76 -27.35
C ARG A 603 -29.18 8.99 -27.86
N PHE A 604 -27.91 9.04 -27.68
CA PHE A 604 -27.01 10.07 -28.21
C PHE A 604 -25.91 9.44 -29.06
N SER A 605 -25.39 10.22 -29.98
CA SER A 605 -24.17 9.91 -30.73
C SER A 605 -23.29 11.15 -30.80
N TYR A 606 -21.98 10.93 -30.87
CA TYR A 606 -21.06 12.01 -31.11
C TYR A 606 -21.15 12.40 -32.58
N SER A 607 -21.62 13.61 -32.85
CA SER A 607 -21.96 14.05 -34.18
C SER A 607 -21.75 15.57 -34.33
N CYS A 608 -21.85 16.09 -35.55
CA CYS A 608 -21.79 17.51 -35.82
C CYS A 608 -23.01 18.02 -36.58
N LEU A 609 -23.40 19.28 -36.33
CA LEU A 609 -24.52 19.97 -36.95
C LEU A 609 -24.12 21.41 -37.33
N GLY A 610 -24.64 21.90 -38.45
CA GLY A 610 -24.44 23.29 -38.87
C GLY A 610 -24.57 23.48 -40.38
N ASP A 611 -24.51 24.72 -40.82
CA ASP A 611 -24.55 25.06 -42.27
C ASP A 611 -23.38 24.47 -43.02
N SER A 612 -22.20 24.42 -42.40
CA SER A 612 -20.99 23.81 -42.95
C SER A 612 -21.12 22.32 -43.24
N VAL A 613 -21.91 21.59 -42.39
CA VAL A 613 -22.21 20.17 -42.58
C VAL A 613 -23.12 19.97 -43.77
N ASN A 614 -24.19 20.79 -43.86
CA ASN A 614 -25.15 20.75 -44.96
C ASN A 614 -24.45 21.12 -46.29
N LEU A 615 -23.51 22.06 -46.26
CA LEU A 615 -22.70 22.44 -47.47
C LEU A 615 -21.88 21.26 -47.97
N ALA A 616 -21.17 20.53 -47.08
CA ALA A 616 -20.37 19.36 -47.46
C ALA A 616 -21.22 18.29 -48.15
N SER A 617 -22.40 18.00 -47.61
CA SER A 617 -23.38 17.07 -48.23
C SER A 617 -23.85 17.52 -49.60
N ARG A 618 -24.09 18.83 -49.80
CA ARG A 618 -24.50 19.36 -51.10
C ARG A 618 -23.33 19.33 -52.10
N VAL A 619 -22.11 19.59 -51.65
CA VAL A 619 -20.89 19.50 -52.48
C VAL A 619 -20.69 18.04 -52.94
N GLU A 620 -20.94 17.06 -52.09
CA GLU A 620 -20.95 15.66 -52.49
C GLU A 620 -21.96 15.43 -53.64
N GLY A 621 -23.24 15.81 -53.45
CA GLY A 621 -24.27 15.67 -54.49
C GLY A 621 -23.93 16.32 -55.82
N MET A 622 -23.15 17.44 -55.85
CA MET A 622 -22.71 18.09 -57.06
C MET A 622 -21.64 17.28 -57.82
N THR A 623 -20.95 16.33 -57.17
CA THR A 623 -19.98 15.43 -57.84
C THR A 623 -20.61 14.68 -59.00
N LYS A 624 -21.91 14.38 -58.90
CA LYS A 624 -22.70 13.71 -59.95
C LYS A 624 -22.90 14.60 -61.18
N LEU A 625 -23.17 15.88 -60.96
CA LEU A 625 -23.40 16.84 -62.04
C LEU A 625 -22.15 17.10 -62.87
N TYR A 626 -21.00 17.24 -62.18
CA TYR A 626 -19.69 17.52 -62.84
C TYR A 626 -18.95 16.25 -63.22
N GLU A 627 -19.47 15.10 -62.88
CA GLU A 627 -18.85 13.77 -63.09
C GLU A 627 -17.41 13.66 -62.55
N VAL A 628 -17.12 14.31 -61.43
CA VAL A 628 -15.82 14.25 -60.74
C VAL A 628 -15.94 13.44 -59.45
N SER A 629 -14.91 12.70 -59.05
CA SER A 629 -14.93 11.85 -57.88
C SER A 629 -14.83 12.67 -56.56
N ILE A 630 -14.11 13.76 -56.55
CA ILE A 630 -13.86 14.55 -55.33
C ILE A 630 -14.11 16.03 -55.63
N LEU A 631 -15.03 16.66 -54.93
CA LEU A 631 -15.24 18.10 -54.90
C LEU A 631 -14.94 18.70 -53.55
N VAL A 632 -14.29 19.83 -53.54
CA VAL A 632 -13.94 20.57 -52.31
C VAL A 632 -14.38 22.03 -52.46
N THR A 633 -14.69 22.69 -51.35
CA THR A 633 -14.93 24.13 -51.35
C THR A 633 -13.61 24.91 -51.32
N GLU A 634 -13.67 26.21 -51.67
CA GLU A 634 -12.52 27.12 -51.56
C GLU A 634 -11.94 27.15 -50.13
N ASP A 635 -12.79 27.06 -49.11
CA ASP A 635 -12.33 27.01 -47.69
C ASP A 635 -11.42 25.81 -47.39
N VAL A 636 -11.60 24.67 -48.03
CA VAL A 636 -10.69 23.53 -47.96
C VAL A 636 -9.44 23.77 -48.77
N ARG A 637 -9.59 24.19 -50.05
CA ARG A 637 -8.47 24.41 -50.97
C ARG A 637 -7.45 25.39 -50.41
N ALA A 638 -7.92 26.53 -49.90
CA ALA A 638 -7.05 27.61 -49.42
C ALA A 638 -6.15 27.21 -48.23
N ARG A 639 -6.49 26.13 -47.53
CA ARG A 639 -5.82 25.62 -46.30
C ARG A 639 -4.99 24.37 -46.55
N THR A 640 -4.83 23.98 -47.81
CA THR A 640 -4.07 22.80 -48.21
C THR A 640 -2.83 23.19 -49.01
N LYS A 641 -1.77 22.35 -48.94
CA LYS A 641 -0.51 22.55 -49.64
C LYS A 641 -0.09 21.29 -50.37
N GLY A 642 0.59 21.43 -51.48
CA GLY A 642 1.12 20.29 -52.24
C GLY A 642 0.05 19.40 -52.89
N LEU A 643 -1.20 19.88 -53.00
CA LEU A 643 -2.29 19.20 -53.70
C LEU A 643 -2.67 20.00 -54.96
N VAL A 644 -3.13 19.29 -55.97
CA VAL A 644 -3.51 19.87 -57.26
C VAL A 644 -5.03 19.92 -57.38
N PHE A 645 -5.55 21.09 -57.63
CA PHE A 645 -6.98 21.36 -57.76
C PHE A 645 -7.26 21.99 -59.09
N ALA A 646 -8.43 21.68 -59.64
CA ALA A 646 -9.02 22.38 -60.79
C ALA A 646 -10.31 23.08 -60.39
N GLU A 647 -10.47 24.36 -60.60
CA GLU A 647 -11.74 25.07 -60.37
C GLU A 647 -12.79 24.51 -61.31
N VAL A 648 -13.92 24.07 -60.77
CA VAL A 648 -14.98 23.43 -61.56
C VAL A 648 -16.05 24.43 -61.90
N ASP A 649 -16.53 25.17 -60.92
CA ASP A 649 -17.62 26.12 -61.09
C ASP A 649 -17.83 27.01 -59.86
N ARG A 650 -18.58 28.09 -60.03
CA ARG A 650 -19.12 28.91 -58.93
C ARG A 650 -20.60 28.63 -58.83
N VAL A 651 -21.06 28.06 -57.70
CA VAL A 651 -22.39 27.52 -57.58
C VAL A 651 -23.13 28.15 -56.41
N ARG A 652 -24.37 28.56 -56.68
CA ARG A 652 -25.33 28.91 -55.64
C ARG A 652 -26.12 27.65 -55.28
N VAL A 653 -25.73 27.01 -54.17
CA VAL A 653 -26.39 25.79 -53.69
C VAL A 653 -27.76 26.11 -53.08
N VAL A 654 -28.72 25.21 -53.22
CA VAL A 654 -30.09 25.37 -52.68
C VAL A 654 -30.08 25.81 -51.23
N GLY A 655 -30.77 26.94 -50.92
CA GLY A 655 -30.90 27.48 -49.57
C GLY A 655 -29.73 28.36 -49.10
N ARG A 656 -28.74 28.70 -49.95
CA ARG A 656 -27.69 29.65 -49.67
C ARG A 656 -27.65 30.78 -50.69
N GLN A 657 -27.59 32.02 -50.21
CA GLN A 657 -27.53 33.19 -51.14
C GLN A 657 -26.13 33.46 -51.71
N ALA A 658 -25.12 33.26 -50.92
CA ALA A 658 -23.73 33.44 -51.34
C ALA A 658 -23.27 32.26 -52.21
N PRO A 659 -22.66 32.51 -53.36
CA PRO A 659 -22.11 31.46 -54.20
C PRO A 659 -20.85 30.84 -53.56
N VAL A 660 -20.62 29.56 -53.84
CA VAL A 660 -19.48 28.78 -53.35
C VAL A 660 -18.64 28.35 -54.58
N THR A 661 -17.35 28.59 -54.56
CA THR A 661 -16.45 28.08 -55.58
C THR A 661 -16.11 26.62 -55.27
N LEU A 662 -16.30 25.76 -56.27
CA LEU A 662 -16.04 24.32 -56.18
C LEU A 662 -14.76 23.97 -56.97
N HIS A 663 -13.98 23.13 -56.35
CA HIS A 663 -12.74 22.63 -56.97
C HIS A 663 -12.76 21.12 -57.02
N ALA A 664 -12.38 20.52 -58.13
CA ALA A 664 -12.05 19.11 -58.23
C ALA A 664 -10.63 18.87 -57.66
N LEU A 665 -10.49 17.93 -56.74
CA LEU A 665 -9.19 17.46 -56.26
C LEU A 665 -8.63 16.43 -57.24
N ILE A 666 -7.53 16.77 -57.89
CA ILE A 666 -6.95 15.98 -58.99
C ILE A 666 -5.94 14.95 -58.44
N GLY A 667 -5.07 15.36 -57.50
CA GLY A 667 -4.04 14.48 -56.91
C GLY A 667 -3.03 15.24 -56.09
N SER A 668 -1.95 14.60 -55.71
CA SER A 668 -0.80 15.24 -55.09
C SER A 668 0.08 15.93 -56.17
N ALA A 669 0.81 16.98 -55.79
CA ALA A 669 1.75 17.66 -56.70
C ALA A 669 2.86 16.73 -57.24
N ASP A 670 3.23 15.75 -56.46
CA ASP A 670 4.27 14.75 -56.79
C ASP A 670 3.77 13.73 -57.87
N GLU A 671 2.45 13.47 -57.88
CA GLU A 671 1.81 12.54 -58.83
C GLU A 671 1.32 13.23 -60.10
N ALA A 672 1.21 14.55 -60.12
CA ALA A 672 0.82 15.32 -61.30
C ALA A 672 1.99 15.33 -62.31
N ALA A 673 2.03 14.33 -63.16
CA ALA A 673 2.96 14.25 -64.27
C ALA A 673 2.84 15.46 -65.23
N SER A 674 3.88 15.73 -66.03
CA SER A 674 3.91 16.88 -66.95
C SER A 674 2.72 16.97 -67.89
N GLU A 675 2.12 15.82 -68.27
CA GLU A 675 0.92 15.77 -69.11
C GLU A 675 -0.36 16.36 -68.48
N GLN A 676 -0.45 16.29 -67.11
CA GLN A 676 -1.57 16.90 -66.38
C GLN A 676 -1.39 18.42 -66.22
N THR A 677 -0.18 18.93 -66.29
CA THR A 677 0.13 20.36 -66.18
C THR A 677 -0.43 21.15 -67.37
N ASP A 678 -0.30 20.62 -68.57
CA ASP A 678 -0.83 21.26 -69.78
C ASP A 678 -2.37 21.25 -69.82
N LEU A 679 -2.97 20.12 -69.42
CA LEU A 679 -4.42 20.01 -69.26
C LEU A 679 -4.98 21.02 -68.22
N LEU A 680 -4.29 21.17 -67.09
CA LEU A 680 -4.71 22.10 -66.04
C LEU A 680 -4.56 23.56 -66.50
N ALA A 681 -3.48 23.88 -67.17
CA ALA A 681 -3.26 25.23 -67.77
C ALA A 681 -4.36 25.58 -68.76
N ALA A 682 -4.68 24.66 -69.68
CA ALA A 682 -5.76 24.83 -70.63
C ALA A 682 -7.15 24.95 -69.95
N HIS A 683 -7.39 24.14 -68.93
CA HIS A 683 -8.62 24.23 -68.15
C HIS A 683 -8.75 25.54 -67.38
N VAL A 684 -7.69 26.08 -66.80
CA VAL A 684 -7.66 27.38 -66.11
C VAL A 684 -7.99 28.49 -67.12
N ALA A 685 -7.40 28.45 -68.31
CA ALA A 685 -7.71 29.41 -69.39
C ALA A 685 -9.18 29.33 -69.79
N PHE A 686 -9.72 28.13 -69.96
CA PHE A 686 -11.13 27.89 -70.23
C PHE A 686 -12.07 28.48 -69.17
N ILE A 687 -11.83 28.17 -67.88
CA ILE A 687 -12.64 28.68 -66.74
C ILE A 687 -12.54 30.21 -66.68
N SER A 688 -11.37 30.80 -66.95
CA SER A 688 -11.22 32.26 -67.00
C SER A 688 -12.04 32.91 -68.11
N ALA A 689 -12.03 32.32 -69.31
CA ALA A 689 -12.89 32.78 -70.41
C ALA A 689 -14.38 32.65 -70.11
N TRP A 690 -14.81 31.55 -69.49
CA TRP A 690 -16.18 31.35 -68.98
C TRP A 690 -16.57 32.42 -67.98
N GLN A 691 -15.72 32.68 -66.97
CA GLN A 691 -16.01 33.64 -65.90
C GLN A 691 -16.08 35.09 -66.42
N THR A 692 -15.25 35.46 -67.40
CA THR A 692 -15.27 36.78 -68.03
C THR A 692 -16.42 36.94 -69.03
N GLY A 693 -17.16 35.88 -69.33
CA GLY A 693 -18.26 35.92 -70.32
C GLY A 693 -17.79 35.92 -71.78
N ASP A 694 -16.54 35.62 -72.04
CA ASP A 694 -16.04 35.42 -73.41
C ASP A 694 -16.38 33.99 -73.88
N PHE A 695 -17.62 33.76 -74.26
CA PHE A 695 -18.08 32.42 -74.62
C PHE A 695 -17.51 31.95 -75.96
N SER A 696 -17.06 32.86 -76.81
CA SER A 696 -16.36 32.48 -78.04
C SER A 696 -14.97 31.87 -77.75
N ALA A 697 -14.16 32.55 -76.95
CA ALA A 697 -12.90 32.00 -76.50
C ALA A 697 -13.05 30.73 -75.67
N ALA A 698 -14.09 30.67 -74.81
CA ALA A 698 -14.41 29.47 -74.01
C ALA A 698 -14.76 28.25 -74.87
N ARG A 699 -15.50 28.41 -75.98
CA ARG A 699 -15.81 27.34 -76.93
C ARG A 699 -14.59 26.83 -77.66
N GLU A 700 -13.68 27.68 -78.05
CA GLU A 700 -12.41 27.28 -78.75
C GLU A 700 -11.52 26.46 -77.78
N LEU A 701 -11.30 26.99 -76.57
CA LEU A 701 -10.49 26.29 -75.56
C LEU A 701 -11.11 24.95 -75.16
N LEU A 702 -12.46 24.89 -75.12
CA LEU A 702 -13.16 23.66 -74.73
C LEU A 702 -13.07 22.59 -75.83
N LYS A 703 -13.02 22.94 -77.12
CA LYS A 703 -12.81 21.99 -78.22
C LYS A 703 -11.51 21.23 -78.03
N ASP A 704 -10.43 21.92 -77.69
CA ASP A 704 -9.12 21.31 -77.46
C ASP A 704 -9.16 20.39 -76.26
N LEU A 705 -9.83 20.78 -75.14
CA LEU A 705 -9.98 19.98 -73.96
C LEU A 705 -10.84 18.69 -74.16
N LEU A 706 -11.81 18.73 -75.06
CA LEU A 706 -12.66 17.59 -75.37
C LEU A 706 -12.00 16.53 -76.27
N VAL A 707 -10.95 16.85 -76.96
CA VAL A 707 -10.17 15.93 -77.82
C VAL A 707 -9.15 15.15 -77.01
N LEU A 708 -8.83 15.63 -75.79
CA LEU A 708 -7.89 14.93 -74.91
C LEU A 708 -8.41 13.55 -74.48
N PRO A 709 -7.51 12.59 -74.17
CA PRO A 709 -7.92 11.30 -73.60
C PRO A 709 -8.81 11.49 -72.38
N PRO A 710 -9.66 10.52 -72.06
CA PRO A 710 -10.52 10.59 -70.86
C PRO A 710 -9.71 10.86 -69.58
N ASN A 711 -10.03 11.94 -68.91
CA ASN A 711 -9.34 12.43 -67.71
C ASN A 711 -10.40 12.76 -66.61
N ARG A 712 -9.91 13.17 -65.44
CA ARG A 712 -10.76 13.47 -64.28
C ARG A 712 -11.71 14.63 -64.45
N LEU A 713 -11.55 15.47 -65.51
CA LEU A 713 -12.38 16.63 -65.79
C LEU A 713 -13.25 16.42 -67.06
N SER A 714 -13.20 15.25 -67.72
CA SER A 714 -13.91 15.00 -68.97
C SER A 714 -15.42 15.21 -68.84
N GLY A 715 -16.03 14.81 -67.71
CA GLY A 715 -17.46 15.05 -67.47
C GLY A 715 -17.79 16.53 -67.27
N THR A 716 -16.92 17.27 -66.56
CA THR A 716 -17.04 18.72 -66.43
C THR A 716 -16.99 19.43 -67.79
N HIS A 717 -16.03 19.06 -68.63
CA HIS A 717 -15.92 19.63 -69.98
C HIS A 717 -17.15 19.27 -70.81
N ALA A 718 -17.70 18.08 -70.75
CA ALA A 718 -18.92 17.70 -71.43
C ALA A 718 -20.13 18.53 -70.98
N LEU A 719 -20.30 18.76 -69.66
CA LEU A 719 -21.32 19.62 -69.11
C LEU A 719 -21.22 21.07 -69.66
N TYR A 720 -20.01 21.64 -69.67
CA TYR A 720 -19.80 22.99 -70.18
C TYR A 720 -20.05 23.07 -71.67
N ARG A 721 -19.78 22.03 -72.45
CA ARG A 721 -20.15 21.97 -73.88
C ARG A 721 -21.66 22.10 -74.04
N GLU A 722 -22.46 21.39 -73.23
CA GLU A 722 -23.92 21.46 -73.23
C GLU A 722 -24.40 22.88 -72.86
N ARG A 723 -23.87 23.46 -71.79
CA ARG A 723 -24.23 24.83 -71.37
C ARG A 723 -23.88 25.88 -72.40
N LEU A 724 -22.67 25.82 -73.00
CA LEU A 724 -22.26 26.75 -74.04
C LEU A 724 -23.02 26.62 -75.36
N SER A 725 -23.65 25.45 -75.63
CA SER A 725 -24.47 25.28 -76.84
C SER A 725 -25.78 26.07 -76.77
N GLU A 726 -26.25 26.47 -75.57
CA GLU A 726 -27.47 27.25 -75.39
C GLU A 726 -27.22 28.75 -75.20
N LEU A 727 -25.96 29.20 -75.08
CA LEU A 727 -25.57 30.58 -74.78
C LEU A 727 -25.15 31.34 -76.08
N PRO A 728 -25.33 32.67 -76.14
CA PRO A 728 -24.79 33.52 -77.22
C PRO A 728 -23.26 33.56 -77.21
N ASP A 729 -22.62 34.32 -78.12
CA ASP A 729 -21.14 34.42 -78.18
C ASP A 729 -20.57 35.32 -77.08
N THR A 730 -21.33 36.24 -76.54
CA THR A 730 -20.98 37.11 -75.41
C THR A 730 -21.98 37.03 -74.31
N ALA A 731 -21.49 37.24 -73.06
CA ALA A 731 -22.34 37.17 -71.89
C ALA A 731 -23.36 38.31 -71.83
N PRO A 732 -24.54 38.09 -71.21
CA PRO A 732 -25.48 39.17 -70.83
C PRO A 732 -24.80 40.17 -69.85
N GLU A 733 -25.34 41.43 -69.83
CA GLU A 733 -24.77 42.50 -68.95
C GLU A 733 -24.81 42.11 -67.44
N ASP A 734 -25.70 41.22 -67.03
CA ASP A 734 -25.86 40.72 -65.65
C ASP A 734 -25.15 39.38 -65.40
N TRP A 735 -24.21 38.97 -66.23
CA TRP A 735 -23.46 37.71 -66.07
C TRP A 735 -22.60 37.71 -64.85
N ASP A 736 -22.93 36.84 -63.88
CA ASP A 736 -22.20 36.65 -62.63
C ASP A 736 -21.33 35.37 -62.57
N ALA A 737 -21.35 34.61 -63.69
CA ALA A 737 -20.67 33.31 -63.80
C ALA A 737 -21.10 32.28 -62.71
N VAL A 738 -22.28 32.45 -62.14
CA VAL A 738 -22.76 31.60 -61.03
C VAL A 738 -23.85 30.66 -61.51
N PHE A 739 -23.60 29.38 -61.38
CA PHE A 739 -24.64 28.38 -61.63
C PHE A 739 -25.56 28.26 -60.42
N THR A 740 -26.87 28.44 -60.65
CA THR A 740 -27.87 28.25 -59.59
C THR A 740 -28.47 26.84 -59.69
N ALA A 741 -28.18 25.98 -58.67
CA ALA A 741 -28.71 24.63 -58.64
C ALA A 741 -30.24 24.66 -58.36
N SER A 742 -31.07 24.16 -59.31
CA SER A 742 -32.52 24.17 -59.21
C SER A 742 -33.17 22.95 -58.51
N ARG A 743 -32.36 21.92 -58.23
CA ARG A 743 -32.80 20.67 -57.55
C ARG A 743 -31.77 20.22 -56.50
N LYS A 744 -32.30 19.57 -55.40
CA LYS A 744 -31.45 18.88 -54.40
C LYS A 744 -30.76 17.67 -55.00
#